data_e328868eb69e408f598edb6128418d30
#
_entry.id   e328868eb69e408f598edb6128418d30
#
_cell.length_a   1.000
_cell.length_b   1.000
_cell.length_c   1.000
_cell.angle_alpha   90.00
_cell.angle_beta   90.00
_cell.angle_gamma   90.00
#
_symmetry.space_group_name_H-M   'P 1'
#
loop_
_entity.id
_entity.type
_entity.pdbx_description
1 polymer ?
#
loop_
_entity_poly.entity_id
_entity_poly.type
_entity_poly.pdbx_seq_one_letter_code
_entity_poly.pdbx_strand_id
1 'polypeptide(L)'
;MQMFRRSAVAWFVLTLVSLAVAQSTPQQQELNLPSSKTLQVPGPGAPQRTNSFPTAIALSPDGKYLAILNNGRGTPESKFEQSIAVLELTSNQLRDFPDARLGVDAKQTYFLGLAWSSDGSELYASMASESDPHGRNAGDTGNGVAVYQVRDGALSPERFVKLDFAPLGKGQHFAYNAKGIPKRKANPYPAGLAVVKGRDGDDLLVAENLADGAVLIDARSGKVLQRFGLTRGNLVPSNLPYGVVATRNGSRAWCSLWNGSAVAELDLRGGKVVRTIPLLPPEKNIDPSSHATAMLLSPDESRLYVALANRDAVAVIATSDGKAERYLDTRLPGQTYGGTFPNALAQSSDGKTLYVANASSDAVAVFDVLARSKTSAEYFIPTEWYPTAVAVHGDELLIATGKGQGTGPNSGWEENPEHPGKRSHPYIATMIRGSIARVHLAESEREQKKLTEEVLRSNLMEGRTGEIAFQRGINPIRHVIYIIKENRTYDQLFGDIASANGDPSLVMYGEAITPNQHKLAKQFGVLDNFYDSGEVSGDGHVWSTSAITSDYTEKTWEIVYRSKEHEYDYEGYVGDYMPMNAGIPDVDDPATGYLWGNLARHNLTYRNYGEFVSTTWCTDMEQNSPASTGAPSGHPPSCGRREVKPGEDLPPNLGTGKSPYQFAIPLIAYNTPTKPELKDHFDPNYADFQVEYPDQFRADEFLREFTGFVKARETGTGNQLPNFVLLRLPNDHTAGTRPGSPTPNASVADNDLAVGRVVEAVSNSPYWDDTAIFVLEDDAQSGADHVDAHRSIALVISKYSPGTAQQPAVDHHFYTTLNLIHTMEALLGLPPMNNNDAHAPVMAPLFTGAAEQPAFKADYRNRDNGMIYQANTRNAPGAKASAKMNFSIADAADTNVLNAILWKAAKGNVPMPVPQHTVFAEEKKRDED
;
A
#
# COMPACT_ATOMS: atom_id res chain seq x y z
N MET A 1 61.05 15.01 76.17
CA MET A 1 60.41 15.21 77.46
C MET A 1 58.90 14.98 77.29
N GLN A 2 58.42 13.94 77.85
CA GLN A 2 57.09 13.55 78.32
C GLN A 2 55.90 13.89 77.33
N MET A 3 55.30 12.87 76.75
CA MET A 3 54.14 12.06 77.21
C MET A 3 52.84 12.85 77.35
N PHE A 4 51.84 12.47 76.58
CA PHE A 4 50.61 11.89 77.10
C PHE A 4 49.75 11.28 75.98
N ARG A 5 49.42 9.98 76.10
CA ARG A 5 48.41 9.24 75.35
C ARG A 5 46.99 9.67 75.74
N ARG A 6 46.07 9.78 74.84
CA ARG A 6 44.67 9.49 75.11
C ARG A 6 44.02 8.85 73.91
N SER A 7 43.49 7.66 74.15
CA SER A 7 42.69 6.87 73.22
C SER A 7 41.30 7.48 73.04
N ALA A 8 40.80 7.53 71.76
CA ALA A 8 39.42 7.75 71.50
C ALA A 8 38.89 6.62 70.62
N VAL A 9 37.92 5.90 71.20
CA VAL A 9 37.15 4.83 70.58
C VAL A 9 36.20 5.51 69.57
N ALA A 10 36.35 5.20 68.27
CA ALA A 10 35.42 5.64 67.22
C ALA A 10 34.36 4.55 67.06
N TRP A 11 33.12 4.89 67.29
CA TRP A 11 31.94 4.14 66.87
C TRP A 11 31.72 4.28 65.44
N PHE A 12 31.80 3.16 64.64
CA PHE A 12 31.35 3.12 63.23
C PHE A 12 29.84 2.86 63.20
N VAL A 13 29.07 3.89 62.88
CA VAL A 13 27.67 3.71 62.54
C VAL A 13 27.64 3.42 61.03
N LEU A 14 27.33 2.17 60.60
CA LEU A 14 27.01 1.78 59.26
C LEU A 14 25.61 2.29 58.95
N THR A 15 25.51 3.37 58.20
CA THR A 15 24.28 3.76 57.51
C THR A 15 24.25 3.00 56.18
N LEU A 16 23.38 1.98 56.11
CA LEU A 16 22.96 1.38 54.84
C LEU A 16 22.16 2.45 54.06
N VAL A 17 22.80 3.06 53.06
CA VAL A 17 22.08 3.83 52.03
C VAL A 17 21.57 2.82 51.02
N SER A 18 20.28 2.48 51.08
CA SER A 18 19.57 1.78 50.02
C SER A 18 19.52 2.70 48.79
N LEU A 19 20.41 2.51 47.83
CA LEU A 19 20.21 3.05 46.49
C LEU A 19 18.99 2.34 45.89
N ALA A 20 17.84 3.01 45.96
CA ALA A 20 16.76 2.74 45.09
C ALA A 20 17.23 3.20 43.68
N VAL A 21 17.60 2.25 42.83
CA VAL A 21 17.73 2.49 41.39
C VAL A 21 16.32 2.78 40.92
N ALA A 22 15.99 4.06 40.79
CA ALA A 22 14.82 4.48 40.03
C ALA A 22 15.07 3.96 38.62
N GLN A 23 14.36 2.88 38.22
CA GLN A 23 14.20 2.56 36.81
C GLN A 23 13.56 3.80 36.18
N SER A 24 14.36 4.54 35.42
CA SER A 24 13.81 5.57 34.57
C SER A 24 12.85 4.88 33.59
N THR A 25 11.56 5.13 33.73
CA THR A 25 10.60 4.78 32.68
C THR A 25 11.18 5.29 31.35
N PRO A 26 11.24 4.47 30.30
CA PRO A 26 11.65 4.94 28.99
C PRO A 26 10.82 6.18 28.65
N GLN A 27 11.47 7.25 28.23
CA GLN A 27 10.77 8.45 27.81
C GLN A 27 9.97 8.08 26.55
N GLN A 28 8.65 8.18 26.59
CA GLN A 28 7.81 7.95 25.42
C GLN A 28 8.22 8.94 24.32
N GLN A 29 8.41 8.43 23.13
CA GLN A 29 8.70 9.20 21.93
C GLN A 29 7.51 9.12 20.98
N GLU A 30 7.19 10.22 20.33
CA GLU A 30 6.18 10.27 19.27
C GLU A 30 6.86 10.16 17.91
N LEU A 31 6.38 9.23 17.08
CA LEU A 31 6.83 9.05 15.69
C LEU A 31 5.72 9.46 14.74
N ASN A 32 6.06 10.27 13.72
CA ASN A 32 5.16 10.59 12.63
C ASN A 32 5.11 9.43 11.62
N LEU A 33 3.92 9.14 11.10
CA LEU A 33 3.70 8.14 10.06
C LEU A 33 3.38 8.79 8.72
N PRO A 34 3.74 8.16 7.58
CA PRO A 34 3.35 8.63 6.25
C PRO A 34 1.83 8.69 6.03
N SER A 35 1.05 8.05 6.89
CA SER A 35 -0.41 8.14 6.93
C SER A 35 -0.94 9.37 7.69
N SER A 36 -0.14 10.41 7.92
CA SER A 36 -0.46 11.62 8.73
C SER A 36 -0.91 11.31 10.16
N LYS A 37 -0.52 10.17 10.70
CA LYS A 37 -0.78 9.77 12.09
C LYS A 37 0.49 9.78 12.91
N THR A 38 0.36 9.52 14.20
CA THR A 38 1.52 9.39 15.09
C THR A 38 1.46 8.09 15.89
N LEU A 39 2.62 7.58 16.26
CA LEU A 39 2.77 6.45 17.19
C LEU A 39 3.49 6.90 18.47
N GLN A 40 3.03 6.39 19.61
CA GLN A 40 3.78 6.49 20.85
C GLN A 40 4.69 5.26 20.99
N VAL A 41 5.99 5.47 21.13
CA VAL A 41 6.99 4.40 21.24
C VAL A 41 7.68 4.47 22.60
N PRO A 42 7.78 3.36 23.35
CA PRO A 42 7.20 2.05 23.05
C PRO A 42 5.67 2.05 23.20
N GLY A 43 5.00 1.31 22.32
CA GLY A 43 3.57 1.06 22.42
C GLY A 43 3.18 0.16 23.58
N PRO A 44 1.89 0.04 23.93
CA PRO A 44 1.39 -0.85 24.95
C PRO A 44 1.81 -2.30 24.72
N GLY A 45 2.14 -3.01 25.83
CA GLY A 45 2.52 -4.42 25.77
C GLY A 45 3.96 -4.69 25.32
N ALA A 46 4.83 -3.67 25.32
CA ALA A 46 6.24 -3.78 24.97
C ALA A 46 6.48 -4.60 23.68
N PRO A 47 6.07 -4.10 22.52
CA PRO A 47 6.13 -4.83 21.25
C PRO A 47 7.53 -5.35 20.92
N GLN A 48 7.61 -6.62 20.50
CA GLN A 48 8.83 -7.22 19.96
C GLN A 48 8.76 -7.23 18.44
N ARG A 49 9.87 -6.92 17.75
CA ARG A 49 9.94 -6.93 16.30
C ARG A 49 9.85 -8.36 15.74
N THR A 50 9.07 -8.52 14.71
CA THR A 50 9.00 -9.74 13.89
C THR A 50 9.71 -9.54 12.56
N ASN A 51 9.63 -10.50 11.66
CA ASN A 51 9.95 -10.34 10.25
C ASN A 51 8.91 -9.42 9.56
N SER A 52 8.96 -9.25 8.25
CA SER A 52 8.08 -8.33 7.53
C SER A 52 6.63 -8.82 7.47
N PHE A 53 5.73 -7.91 7.68
CA PHE A 53 4.29 -7.97 7.49
C PHE A 53 3.60 -9.24 8.03
N PRO A 54 3.54 -9.46 9.35
CA PRO A 54 2.76 -10.55 9.92
C PRO A 54 1.25 -10.39 9.61
N THR A 55 0.62 -11.42 9.03
CA THR A 55 -0.79 -11.39 8.62
C THR A 55 -1.69 -12.32 9.43
N ALA A 56 -1.12 -13.31 10.10
CA ALA A 56 -1.89 -14.26 10.92
C ALA A 56 -1.11 -14.67 12.15
N ILE A 57 -1.84 -14.95 13.25
CA ILE A 57 -1.29 -15.56 14.46
C ILE A 57 -2.15 -16.74 14.88
N ALA A 58 -1.54 -17.75 15.50
CA ALA A 58 -2.25 -18.92 15.99
C ALA A 58 -1.65 -19.41 17.32
N LEU A 59 -2.51 -19.55 18.35
CA LEU A 59 -2.14 -20.13 19.65
C LEU A 59 -2.06 -21.64 19.53
N SER A 60 -1.02 -22.24 20.15
CA SER A 60 -0.92 -23.70 20.27
C SER A 60 -2.05 -24.25 21.17
N PRO A 61 -2.52 -25.49 20.95
CA PRO A 61 -3.61 -26.08 21.74
C PRO A 61 -3.32 -26.15 23.25
N ASP A 62 -2.05 -26.24 23.65
CA ASP A 62 -1.62 -26.26 25.05
C ASP A 62 -1.37 -24.85 25.62
N GLY A 63 -1.50 -23.79 24.81
CA GLY A 63 -1.34 -22.41 25.19
C GLY A 63 0.12 -21.99 25.50
N LYS A 64 1.12 -22.76 25.09
CA LYS A 64 2.53 -22.42 25.37
C LYS A 64 3.15 -21.53 24.32
N TYR A 65 2.70 -21.63 23.09
CA TYR A 65 3.30 -21.00 21.92
C TYR A 65 2.30 -20.19 21.12
N LEU A 66 2.74 -19.07 20.59
CA LEU A 66 2.05 -18.30 19.56
C LEU A 66 2.88 -18.39 18.27
N ALA A 67 2.31 -18.94 17.22
CA ALA A 67 2.90 -18.87 15.88
C ALA A 67 2.44 -17.60 15.17
N ILE A 68 3.34 -16.97 14.40
CA ILE A 68 3.15 -15.69 13.70
C ILE A 68 3.60 -15.88 12.26
N LEU A 69 2.71 -15.70 11.28
CA LEU A 69 2.98 -15.85 9.86
C LEU A 69 3.43 -14.52 9.26
N ASN A 70 4.69 -14.41 8.87
CA ASN A 70 5.27 -13.25 8.23
C ASN A 70 5.33 -13.47 6.71
N ASN A 71 4.45 -12.82 5.97
CA ASN A 71 4.31 -13.02 4.52
C ASN A 71 4.76 -11.82 3.66
N GLY A 72 5.41 -10.84 4.28
CA GLY A 72 5.95 -9.71 3.53
C GLY A 72 7.21 -10.05 2.74
N ARG A 73 7.99 -9.04 2.40
CA ARG A 73 9.19 -9.22 1.56
C ARG A 73 10.30 -10.03 2.22
N GLY A 74 10.34 -10.08 3.54
CA GLY A 74 11.48 -10.56 4.32
C GLY A 74 12.45 -9.43 4.67
N THR A 75 13.27 -9.65 5.68
CA THR A 75 14.24 -8.69 6.19
C THR A 75 15.66 -9.19 5.95
N PRO A 76 16.70 -8.34 6.07
CA PRO A 76 18.10 -8.78 5.98
C PRO A 76 18.43 -9.92 6.94
N GLU A 77 17.87 -9.93 8.15
CA GLU A 77 18.12 -10.96 9.17
C GLU A 77 17.55 -12.32 8.76
N SER A 78 16.44 -12.34 8.05
CA SER A 78 15.87 -13.55 7.44
C SER A 78 16.46 -13.88 6.07
N LYS A 79 17.47 -13.13 5.59
CA LYS A 79 18.01 -13.20 4.22
C LYS A 79 16.93 -12.97 3.15
N PHE A 80 15.97 -12.11 3.46
CA PHE A 80 14.81 -11.82 2.62
C PHE A 80 13.92 -13.05 2.36
N GLU A 81 13.93 -14.03 3.26
CA GLU A 81 13.02 -15.15 3.26
C GLU A 81 11.77 -14.80 4.11
N GLN A 82 10.60 -15.25 3.67
CA GLN A 82 9.42 -15.24 4.52
C GLN A 82 9.56 -16.26 5.63
N SER A 83 8.88 -16.06 6.75
CA SER A 83 9.10 -16.87 7.94
C SER A 83 7.82 -17.14 8.72
N ILE A 84 7.92 -18.11 9.63
CA ILE A 84 6.99 -18.23 10.74
C ILE A 84 7.79 -17.98 12.02
N ALA A 85 7.40 -16.96 12.79
CA ALA A 85 7.98 -16.74 14.10
C ALA A 85 7.16 -17.48 15.17
N VAL A 86 7.82 -17.89 16.25
CA VAL A 86 7.18 -18.56 17.41
C VAL A 86 7.57 -17.82 18.67
N LEU A 87 6.57 -17.27 19.37
CA LEU A 87 6.71 -16.68 20.68
C LEU A 87 6.38 -17.73 21.75
N GLU A 88 7.34 -18.05 22.62
CA GLU A 88 7.09 -18.85 23.82
C GLU A 88 6.49 -17.96 24.91
N LEU A 89 5.22 -18.18 25.24
CA LEU A 89 4.44 -17.27 26.08
C LEU A 89 4.92 -17.24 27.54
N THR A 90 5.54 -18.32 28.04
CA THR A 90 6.06 -18.38 29.42
C THR A 90 7.35 -17.60 29.59
N SER A 91 8.30 -17.75 28.67
CA SER A 91 9.61 -17.09 28.72
C SER A 91 9.65 -15.74 28.01
N ASN A 92 8.61 -15.41 27.24
CA ASN A 92 8.53 -14.25 26.33
C ASN A 92 9.63 -14.24 25.23
N GLN A 93 10.16 -15.43 24.91
CA GLN A 93 11.19 -15.55 23.89
C GLN A 93 10.57 -15.68 22.49
N LEU A 94 10.87 -14.76 21.62
CA LEU A 94 10.52 -14.79 20.20
C LEU A 94 11.66 -15.44 19.40
N ARG A 95 11.32 -16.42 18.53
CA ARG A 95 12.25 -17.07 17.61
C ARG A 95 11.67 -17.04 16.20
N ASP A 96 12.45 -16.63 15.22
CA ASP A 96 12.06 -16.60 13.80
C ASP A 96 12.57 -17.86 13.08
N PHE A 97 11.75 -18.40 12.16
CA PHE A 97 12.06 -19.59 11.36
C PHE A 97 11.85 -19.24 9.87
N PRO A 98 12.84 -18.62 9.21
CA PRO A 98 12.81 -18.37 7.77
C PRO A 98 12.70 -19.68 6.98
N ASP A 99 11.93 -19.65 5.89
CA ASP A 99 11.78 -20.81 5.00
C ASP A 99 12.53 -20.57 3.69
N ALA A 100 13.62 -21.32 3.48
CA ALA A 100 14.46 -21.20 2.29
C ALA A 100 13.72 -21.45 0.96
N ARG A 101 12.52 -22.04 0.99
CA ARG A 101 11.63 -22.18 -0.18
C ARG A 101 10.95 -20.87 -0.55
N LEU A 102 11.03 -19.85 0.32
CA LEU A 102 10.34 -18.57 0.22
C LEU A 102 11.32 -17.39 0.19
N GLY A 103 12.46 -17.57 -0.47
CA GLY A 103 13.37 -16.46 -0.81
C GLY A 103 12.78 -15.53 -1.89
N VAL A 104 13.44 -14.39 -2.15
CA VAL A 104 12.94 -13.33 -3.07
C VAL A 104 12.63 -13.83 -4.48
N ASP A 105 13.40 -14.82 -4.96
CA ASP A 105 13.24 -15.40 -6.31
C ASP A 105 12.26 -16.58 -6.36
N ALA A 106 11.72 -17.02 -5.21
CA ALA A 106 10.76 -18.10 -5.14
C ALA A 106 9.48 -17.72 -5.89
N LYS A 107 8.91 -18.69 -6.61
CA LYS A 107 7.64 -18.52 -7.32
C LYS A 107 6.48 -19.02 -6.48
N GLN A 108 6.49 -18.67 -5.22
CA GLN A 108 5.48 -19.01 -4.22
C GLN A 108 5.60 -18.09 -3.01
N THR A 109 4.55 -18.00 -2.22
CA THR A 109 4.44 -17.11 -1.05
C THR A 109 3.57 -17.75 0.04
N TYR A 110 3.82 -17.43 1.31
CA TYR A 110 2.76 -17.54 2.31
C TYR A 110 1.61 -16.59 1.96
N PHE A 111 0.40 -16.91 2.44
CA PHE A 111 -0.72 -15.98 2.29
C PHE A 111 -1.40 -15.74 3.65
N LEU A 112 -2.65 -16.19 3.88
CA LEU A 112 -3.41 -15.76 5.07
C LEU A 112 -3.63 -16.88 6.09
N GLY A 113 -3.33 -18.12 5.75
CA GLY A 113 -3.70 -19.27 6.56
C GLY A 113 -2.60 -19.77 7.48
N LEU A 114 -2.90 -19.90 8.79
CA LEU A 114 -2.02 -20.46 9.80
C LEU A 114 -2.87 -21.20 10.86
N ALA A 115 -2.59 -22.47 11.15
CA ALA A 115 -3.28 -23.23 12.19
C ALA A 115 -2.44 -24.38 12.73
N TRP A 116 -2.60 -24.66 14.03
CA TRP A 116 -2.01 -25.81 14.68
C TRP A 116 -2.84 -27.08 14.47
N SER A 117 -2.17 -28.24 14.41
CA SER A 117 -2.86 -29.53 14.55
C SER A 117 -3.53 -29.65 15.91
N SER A 118 -4.58 -30.46 16.00
CA SER A 118 -5.32 -30.62 17.27
C SER A 118 -4.46 -31.11 18.43
N ASP A 119 -3.37 -31.83 18.19
CA ASP A 119 -2.42 -32.30 19.19
C ASP A 119 -1.21 -31.39 19.40
N GLY A 120 -1.09 -30.31 18.63
CA GLY A 120 0.00 -29.34 18.70
C GLY A 120 1.34 -29.83 18.14
N SER A 121 1.38 -31.00 17.49
CA SER A 121 2.62 -31.58 16.96
C SER A 121 2.99 -31.04 15.58
N GLU A 122 2.02 -30.49 14.83
CA GLU A 122 2.19 -29.91 13.51
C GLU A 122 1.64 -28.48 13.46
N LEU A 123 2.22 -27.66 12.56
CA LEU A 123 1.71 -26.34 12.20
C LEU A 123 1.48 -26.30 10.68
N TYR A 124 0.32 -25.83 10.28
CA TYR A 124 -0.12 -25.72 8.90
C TYR A 124 -0.09 -24.25 8.44
N ALA A 125 0.51 -23.98 7.27
CA ALA A 125 0.52 -22.66 6.66
C ALA A 125 0.09 -22.73 5.19
N SER A 126 -0.81 -21.84 4.75
CA SER A 126 -1.18 -21.75 3.33
C SER A 126 -0.02 -21.20 2.52
N MET A 127 0.28 -21.84 1.39
CA MET A 127 1.33 -21.45 0.46
C MET A 127 0.74 -21.38 -0.95
N ALA A 128 0.80 -20.17 -1.54
CA ALA A 128 0.17 -19.86 -2.81
C ALA A 128 1.21 -19.60 -3.90
N SER A 129 0.84 -19.85 -5.15
CA SER A 129 1.65 -19.54 -6.31
C SER A 129 0.77 -19.20 -7.50
N GLU A 130 1.13 -18.13 -8.21
CA GLU A 130 0.50 -17.76 -9.46
C GLU A 130 1.41 -18.02 -10.66
N SER A 131 2.69 -17.71 -10.57
CA SER A 131 3.65 -17.85 -11.66
C SER A 131 4.17 -19.29 -11.84
N ASP A 132 4.17 -20.13 -10.79
CA ASP A 132 4.43 -21.58 -10.84
C ASP A 132 3.40 -22.40 -10.04
N PRO A 133 2.12 -22.33 -10.40
CA PRO A 133 1.06 -23.01 -9.63
C PRO A 133 1.18 -24.54 -9.59
N HIS A 134 2.05 -25.10 -10.42
CA HIS A 134 2.38 -26.52 -10.43
C HIS A 134 3.59 -26.90 -9.56
N GLY A 135 4.40 -25.92 -9.11
CA GLY A 135 5.66 -26.20 -8.43
C GLY A 135 6.64 -26.98 -9.32
N ARG A 136 6.92 -26.49 -10.53
CA ARG A 136 7.81 -27.13 -11.50
C ARG A 136 9.24 -26.67 -11.39
N ASN A 137 9.45 -25.46 -10.87
CA ASN A 137 10.80 -24.93 -10.66
C ASN A 137 11.45 -25.62 -9.46
N ALA A 138 12.77 -25.68 -9.48
CA ALA A 138 13.53 -26.29 -8.38
C ALA A 138 13.30 -25.48 -7.07
N GLY A 139 12.84 -26.16 -6.03
CA GLY A 139 12.51 -25.54 -4.75
C GLY A 139 11.05 -25.11 -4.58
N ASP A 140 10.30 -24.96 -5.68
CA ASP A 140 8.89 -24.60 -5.61
C ASP A 140 7.99 -25.82 -5.35
N THR A 141 6.89 -25.60 -4.65
CA THR A 141 5.88 -26.63 -4.34
C THR A 141 4.56 -26.42 -5.07
N GLY A 142 4.33 -25.19 -5.54
CA GLY A 142 3.05 -24.74 -6.08
C GLY A 142 2.03 -24.47 -4.97
N ASN A 143 0.74 -24.52 -5.32
CA ASN A 143 -0.35 -24.24 -4.38
C ASN A 143 -0.62 -25.37 -3.41
N GLY A 144 -0.76 -25.08 -2.12
CA GLY A 144 -1.07 -26.05 -1.10
C GLY A 144 -0.92 -25.57 0.34
N VAL A 145 -0.72 -26.52 1.23
CA VAL A 145 -0.49 -26.28 2.65
C VAL A 145 0.88 -26.84 3.03
N ALA A 146 1.76 -25.96 3.49
CA ALA A 146 3.03 -26.36 4.10
C ALA A 146 2.77 -26.90 5.50
N VAL A 147 3.40 -28.02 5.84
CA VAL A 147 3.31 -28.65 7.16
C VAL A 147 4.67 -28.65 7.81
N TYR A 148 4.71 -28.11 9.01
CA TYR A 148 5.90 -28.03 9.85
C TYR A 148 5.74 -28.91 11.08
N GLN A 149 6.76 -29.71 11.36
CA GLN A 149 6.84 -30.41 12.63
C GLN A 149 7.26 -29.43 13.73
N VAL A 150 6.62 -29.55 14.88
CA VAL A 150 6.90 -28.70 16.05
C VAL A 150 7.52 -29.55 17.16
N ARG A 151 8.69 -29.09 17.66
CA ARG A 151 9.35 -29.69 18.83
C ARG A 151 9.89 -28.58 19.73
N ASP A 152 9.39 -28.47 20.94
CA ASP A 152 9.78 -27.44 21.90
C ASP A 152 9.75 -26.02 21.28
N GLY A 153 8.67 -25.73 20.54
CA GLY A 153 8.48 -24.47 19.83
C GLY A 153 9.40 -24.22 18.64
N ALA A 154 10.28 -25.17 18.28
CA ALA A 154 11.07 -25.09 17.05
C ALA A 154 10.30 -25.71 15.87
N LEU A 155 10.35 -24.99 14.72
CA LEU A 155 9.71 -25.42 13.49
C LEU A 155 10.71 -26.08 12.54
N SER A 156 10.31 -27.16 11.90
CA SER A 156 11.04 -27.74 10.77
C SER A 156 10.08 -28.15 9.66
N PRO A 157 10.35 -27.81 8.38
CA PRO A 157 9.54 -28.29 7.27
C PRO A 157 9.46 -29.80 7.26
N GLU A 158 8.27 -30.37 7.14
CA GLU A 158 8.07 -31.83 7.12
C GLU A 158 7.55 -32.32 5.78
N ARG A 159 6.40 -31.80 5.36
CA ARG A 159 5.75 -32.20 4.10
C ARG A 159 4.96 -31.05 3.50
N PHE A 160 4.47 -31.25 2.30
CA PHE A 160 3.61 -30.31 1.60
C PHE A 160 2.35 -31.03 1.10
N VAL A 161 1.18 -30.51 1.46
CA VAL A 161 -0.12 -30.98 1.02
C VAL A 161 -0.54 -30.18 -0.20
N LYS A 162 -0.32 -30.74 -1.38
CA LYS A 162 -0.60 -30.07 -2.65
C LYS A 162 -2.10 -29.97 -2.91
N LEU A 163 -2.54 -28.81 -3.40
CA LEU A 163 -3.91 -28.58 -3.87
C LEU A 163 -3.94 -28.63 -5.40
N ASP A 164 -4.85 -29.44 -5.93
CA ASP A 164 -5.14 -29.50 -7.36
C ASP A 164 -5.96 -28.28 -7.81
N PHE A 165 -5.79 -27.87 -9.06
CA PHE A 165 -6.61 -26.84 -9.70
C PHE A 165 -8.10 -27.13 -9.56
N ALA A 166 -8.85 -26.14 -9.12
CA ALA A 166 -10.28 -26.23 -8.94
C ALA A 166 -11.01 -26.35 -10.29
N PRO A 167 -12.00 -27.22 -10.42
CA PRO A 167 -12.78 -27.34 -11.65
C PRO A 167 -13.74 -26.14 -11.79
N LEU A 168 -13.77 -25.55 -12.98
CA LEU A 168 -14.76 -24.52 -13.33
C LEU A 168 -16.08 -25.16 -13.74
N GLY A 169 -17.19 -24.59 -13.28
CA GLY A 169 -18.54 -24.95 -13.68
C GLY A 169 -18.83 -24.67 -15.16
N LYS A 170 -19.99 -25.12 -15.65
CA LYS A 170 -20.42 -24.87 -17.03
C LYS A 170 -20.65 -23.35 -17.22
N GLY A 171 -20.00 -22.77 -18.21
CA GLY A 171 -20.09 -21.34 -18.52
C GLY A 171 -19.14 -20.45 -17.71
N GLN A 172 -18.46 -20.98 -16.71
CA GLN A 172 -17.46 -20.24 -15.95
C GLN A 172 -16.13 -20.16 -16.69
N HIS A 173 -15.42 -19.05 -16.52
CA HIS A 173 -14.06 -18.82 -17.02
C HIS A 173 -13.21 -18.16 -15.94
N PHE A 174 -11.90 -18.42 -16.00
CA PHE A 174 -10.92 -17.84 -15.10
C PHE A 174 -10.45 -16.49 -15.66
N ALA A 175 -10.48 -15.44 -14.86
CA ALA A 175 -10.23 -14.07 -15.28
C ALA A 175 -8.74 -13.70 -15.36
N TYR A 176 -7.92 -14.29 -14.49
CA TYR A 176 -6.50 -13.95 -14.42
C TYR A 176 -5.70 -14.68 -15.52
N ASN A 177 -4.69 -13.97 -16.07
CA ASN A 177 -3.87 -14.50 -17.18
C ASN A 177 -2.76 -15.47 -16.71
N ALA A 178 -2.96 -16.20 -15.65
CA ALA A 178 -1.94 -17.09 -15.09
C ALA A 178 -1.46 -18.15 -16.09
N LYS A 179 -0.19 -18.09 -16.45
CA LYS A 179 0.44 -19.07 -17.34
C LYS A 179 0.44 -20.45 -16.70
N GLY A 180 -0.04 -21.45 -17.42
CA GLY A 180 0.04 -22.86 -17.00
C GLY A 180 -1.22 -23.41 -16.36
N ILE A 181 -2.30 -22.65 -16.19
CA ILE A 181 -3.58 -23.16 -15.72
C ILE A 181 -4.28 -23.96 -16.82
N PRO A 182 -4.69 -25.23 -16.55
CA PRO A 182 -5.38 -26.03 -17.56
C PRO A 182 -6.75 -25.44 -17.93
N LYS A 183 -7.17 -25.64 -19.19
CA LYS A 183 -8.52 -25.21 -19.63
C LYS A 183 -9.61 -25.73 -18.68
N ARG A 184 -10.59 -24.87 -18.37
CA ARG A 184 -11.70 -25.17 -17.45
C ARG A 184 -11.27 -25.45 -16.01
N LYS A 185 -10.17 -24.88 -15.59
CA LYS A 185 -9.65 -24.93 -14.23
C LYS A 185 -9.40 -23.51 -13.75
N ALA A 186 -9.38 -23.31 -12.43
CA ALA A 186 -8.97 -22.09 -11.76
C ALA A 186 -7.80 -22.38 -10.81
N ASN A 187 -6.98 -21.38 -10.55
CA ASN A 187 -5.92 -21.42 -9.55
C ASN A 187 -6.54 -21.47 -8.15
N PRO A 188 -6.26 -22.48 -7.30
CA PRO A 188 -6.83 -22.51 -5.95
C PRO A 188 -6.34 -21.34 -5.09
N TYR A 189 -5.08 -20.96 -5.18
CA TYR A 189 -4.46 -19.88 -4.39
C TYR A 189 -4.92 -19.91 -2.93
N PRO A 190 -4.43 -20.86 -2.11
CA PRO A 190 -4.94 -21.10 -0.77
C PRO A 190 -4.75 -19.91 0.15
N ALA A 191 -5.83 -19.46 0.81
CA ALA A 191 -5.87 -18.37 1.75
C ALA A 191 -6.07 -18.89 3.19
N GLY A 192 -7.08 -18.41 3.92
CA GLY A 192 -7.35 -18.84 5.28
C GLY A 192 -7.59 -20.33 5.40
N LEU A 193 -7.16 -20.93 6.49
CA LEU A 193 -7.34 -22.35 6.78
C LEU A 193 -7.79 -22.60 8.23
N ALA A 194 -8.52 -23.69 8.45
CA ALA A 194 -8.96 -24.13 9.77
C ALA A 194 -8.82 -25.64 9.91
N VAL A 195 -8.40 -26.09 11.09
CA VAL A 195 -8.40 -27.49 11.45
C VAL A 195 -9.80 -27.93 11.85
N VAL A 196 -10.26 -29.01 11.28
CA VAL A 196 -11.60 -29.62 11.50
C VAL A 196 -11.40 -31.04 12.02
N LYS A 197 -12.17 -31.41 13.04
CA LYS A 197 -12.11 -32.77 13.57
C LYS A 197 -12.66 -33.78 12.57
N GLY A 198 -11.79 -34.56 11.95
CA GLY A 198 -12.11 -35.64 11.02
C GLY A 198 -12.45 -36.96 11.74
N ARG A 199 -12.61 -38.04 10.95
CA ARG A 199 -12.88 -39.41 11.49
C ARG A 199 -11.60 -40.01 12.07
N ASP A 200 -10.49 -39.89 11.36
CA ASP A 200 -9.25 -40.64 11.60
C ASP A 200 -8.09 -39.65 11.96
N GLY A 201 -8.37 -38.44 12.32
CA GLY A 201 -7.42 -37.39 12.63
C GLY A 201 -7.97 -36.01 12.25
N ASP A 202 -7.07 -35.06 11.94
CA ASP A 202 -7.45 -33.73 11.51
C ASP A 202 -7.73 -33.71 10.01
N ASP A 203 -8.77 -32.96 9.65
CA ASP A 203 -9.03 -32.49 8.31
C ASP A 203 -8.69 -30.98 8.23
N LEU A 204 -8.33 -30.45 7.07
CA LEU A 204 -8.10 -29.04 6.84
C LEU A 204 -9.18 -28.48 5.92
N LEU A 205 -9.87 -27.45 6.37
CA LEU A 205 -10.73 -26.62 5.53
C LEU A 205 -9.90 -25.43 5.04
N VAL A 206 -9.78 -25.26 3.73
CA VAL A 206 -8.94 -24.23 3.10
C VAL A 206 -9.80 -23.38 2.17
N ALA A 207 -9.73 -22.05 2.29
CA ALA A 207 -10.31 -21.13 1.32
C ALA A 207 -9.46 -21.13 0.04
N GLU A 208 -10.11 -21.30 -1.12
CA GLU A 208 -9.48 -21.21 -2.44
C GLU A 208 -9.76 -19.83 -3.06
N ASN A 209 -8.87 -18.85 -2.78
CA ASN A 209 -9.09 -17.42 -3.02
C ASN A 209 -9.37 -17.11 -4.50
N LEU A 210 -8.49 -17.54 -5.42
CA LEU A 210 -8.64 -17.26 -6.84
C LEU A 210 -9.55 -18.28 -7.57
N ALA A 211 -10.03 -19.32 -6.89
CA ALA A 211 -10.96 -20.28 -7.48
C ALA A 211 -12.42 -20.08 -7.01
N ASP A 212 -12.70 -19.04 -6.22
CA ASP A 212 -14.02 -18.84 -5.61
C ASP A 212 -14.56 -20.10 -4.96
N GLY A 213 -13.74 -20.77 -4.12
CA GLY A 213 -14.09 -22.04 -3.52
C GLY A 213 -13.62 -22.21 -2.09
N ALA A 214 -13.99 -23.35 -1.51
CA ALA A 214 -13.37 -23.90 -0.32
C ALA A 214 -13.19 -25.41 -0.49
N VAL A 215 -12.14 -25.98 0.10
CA VAL A 215 -11.84 -27.39 0.00
C VAL A 215 -11.59 -27.97 1.38
N LEU A 216 -12.21 -29.14 1.66
CA LEU A 216 -11.92 -29.96 2.84
C LEU A 216 -10.99 -31.11 2.41
N ILE A 217 -9.84 -31.20 3.08
CA ILE A 217 -8.81 -32.22 2.80
C ILE A 217 -8.45 -32.99 4.07
N ASP A 218 -8.13 -34.23 3.93
CA ASP A 218 -7.51 -35.02 4.99
C ASP A 218 -6.09 -34.51 5.23
N ALA A 219 -5.77 -34.04 6.44
CA ALA A 219 -4.51 -33.38 6.76
C ALA A 219 -3.27 -34.25 6.56
N ARG A 220 -3.39 -35.54 6.75
CA ARG A 220 -2.29 -36.53 6.65
C ARG A 220 -1.99 -36.92 5.20
N SER A 221 -3.05 -37.30 4.45
CA SER A 221 -2.89 -37.81 3.10
C SER A 221 -2.98 -36.78 1.99
N GLY A 222 -3.48 -35.59 2.28
CA GLY A 222 -3.80 -34.56 1.29
C GLY A 222 -4.98 -34.87 0.40
N LYS A 223 -5.73 -35.94 0.70
CA LYS A 223 -6.88 -36.33 -0.10
C LYS A 223 -8.01 -35.32 0.03
N VAL A 224 -8.48 -34.86 -1.11
CA VAL A 224 -9.68 -34.01 -1.16
C VAL A 224 -10.90 -34.84 -0.73
N LEU A 225 -11.57 -34.38 0.33
CA LEU A 225 -12.79 -34.98 0.87
C LEU A 225 -14.02 -34.30 0.27
N GLN A 226 -14.04 -32.97 0.21
CA GLN A 226 -15.14 -32.18 -0.30
C GLN A 226 -14.63 -30.89 -0.99
N ARG A 227 -15.38 -30.38 -1.98
CA ARG A 227 -15.19 -29.05 -2.57
C ARG A 227 -16.50 -28.28 -2.55
N PHE A 228 -16.41 -26.99 -2.25
CA PHE A 228 -17.54 -26.08 -2.19
C PHE A 228 -17.31 -24.94 -3.20
N GLY A 229 -18.16 -24.85 -4.22
CA GLY A 229 -18.15 -23.73 -5.17
C GLY A 229 -18.86 -22.53 -4.58
N LEU A 230 -18.21 -21.37 -4.57
CA LEU A 230 -18.72 -20.13 -3.95
C LEU A 230 -18.94 -19.02 -4.96
N THR A 231 -18.70 -19.25 -6.25
CA THR A 231 -18.87 -18.27 -7.32
C THR A 231 -20.32 -17.87 -7.50
N ARG A 232 -20.60 -16.59 -7.70
CA ARG A 232 -21.95 -16.07 -7.97
C ARG A 232 -22.29 -16.00 -9.47
N GLY A 233 -21.30 -16.03 -10.35
CA GLY A 233 -21.49 -15.80 -11.78
C GLY A 233 -20.62 -16.66 -12.66
N ASN A 234 -20.31 -16.16 -13.84
CA ASN A 234 -19.46 -16.86 -14.81
C ASN A 234 -17.97 -16.51 -14.67
N LEU A 235 -17.65 -15.41 -14.01
CA LEU A 235 -16.28 -14.96 -13.79
C LEU A 235 -15.71 -15.54 -12.50
N VAL A 236 -14.49 -16.03 -12.54
CA VAL A 236 -13.75 -16.60 -11.41
C VAL A 236 -12.31 -16.05 -11.44
N PRO A 237 -11.83 -15.38 -10.38
CA PRO A 237 -12.52 -15.05 -9.14
C PRO A 237 -13.52 -13.91 -9.29
N SER A 238 -14.50 -13.88 -8.39
CA SER A 238 -15.44 -12.76 -8.24
C SER A 238 -15.75 -12.46 -6.77
N ASN A 239 -15.57 -13.45 -5.89
CA ASN A 239 -15.86 -13.35 -4.47
C ASN A 239 -14.61 -13.36 -3.59
N LEU A 240 -13.49 -13.90 -4.05
CA LEU A 240 -12.20 -13.96 -3.35
C LEU A 240 -12.36 -14.51 -1.90
N PRO A 241 -12.64 -15.82 -1.71
CA PRO A 241 -12.71 -16.44 -0.38
C PRO A 241 -11.48 -16.11 0.47
N TYR A 242 -11.69 -15.58 1.69
CA TYR A 242 -10.61 -15.07 2.54
C TYR A 242 -10.32 -16.02 3.73
N GLY A 243 -11.26 -16.14 4.67
CA GLY A 243 -11.09 -16.90 5.89
C GLY A 243 -12.11 -18.02 6.03
N VAL A 244 -11.81 -18.99 6.86
CA VAL A 244 -12.72 -20.10 7.20
C VAL A 244 -12.73 -20.36 8.69
N VAL A 245 -13.90 -20.66 9.25
CA VAL A 245 -14.07 -21.13 10.62
C VAL A 245 -15.03 -22.31 10.66
N ALA A 246 -14.81 -23.26 11.57
CA ALA A 246 -15.62 -24.46 11.70
C ALA A 246 -16.10 -24.66 13.15
N THR A 247 -17.27 -25.32 13.29
CA THR A 247 -17.76 -25.77 14.60
C THR A 247 -16.84 -26.85 15.18
N ARG A 248 -16.72 -26.94 16.50
CA ARG A 248 -15.90 -27.94 17.20
C ARG A 248 -16.25 -29.37 16.85
N ASN A 249 -17.52 -29.63 16.51
CA ASN A 249 -17.97 -30.96 16.10
C ASN A 249 -17.72 -31.30 14.62
N GLY A 250 -17.12 -30.38 13.88
CA GLY A 250 -16.77 -30.55 12.46
C GLY A 250 -17.97 -30.75 11.53
N SER A 251 -19.18 -30.28 11.91
CA SER A 251 -20.36 -30.48 11.07
C SER A 251 -20.66 -29.29 10.16
N ARG A 252 -20.35 -28.07 10.61
CA ARG A 252 -20.63 -26.83 9.90
C ARG A 252 -19.38 -25.96 9.85
N ALA A 253 -19.31 -25.13 8.82
CA ALA A 253 -18.26 -24.10 8.69
C ALA A 253 -18.81 -22.87 7.98
N TRP A 254 -18.04 -21.80 8.02
CA TRP A 254 -18.31 -20.57 7.27
C TRP A 254 -17.03 -20.13 6.56
N CYS A 255 -17.25 -19.53 5.38
CA CYS A 255 -16.19 -18.95 4.57
C CYS A 255 -16.54 -17.49 4.27
N SER A 256 -15.67 -16.54 4.61
CA SER A 256 -15.85 -15.13 4.26
C SER A 256 -15.46 -14.89 2.81
N LEU A 257 -16.19 -14.00 2.14
CA LEU A 257 -16.05 -13.68 0.74
C LEU A 257 -15.59 -12.23 0.63
N TRP A 258 -14.28 -12.03 0.48
CA TRP A 258 -13.63 -10.71 0.57
C TRP A 258 -14.31 -9.69 -0.35
N ASN A 259 -14.42 -10.03 -1.64
CA ASN A 259 -15.10 -9.18 -2.62
C ASN A 259 -16.61 -9.46 -2.76
N GLY A 260 -17.11 -10.48 -2.08
CA GLY A 260 -18.51 -10.93 -2.22
C GLY A 260 -19.51 -10.23 -1.30
N SER A 261 -19.07 -9.35 -0.37
CA SER A 261 -19.92 -8.73 0.67
C SER A 261 -20.82 -9.75 1.38
N ALA A 262 -20.27 -10.92 1.72
CA ALA A 262 -21.05 -12.04 2.24
C ALA A 262 -20.20 -13.07 2.98
N VAL A 263 -20.89 -13.99 3.66
CA VAL A 263 -20.31 -15.20 4.21
C VAL A 263 -21.10 -16.41 3.66
N ALA A 264 -20.39 -17.46 3.24
CA ALA A 264 -20.98 -18.73 2.84
C ALA A 264 -20.99 -19.72 4.02
N GLU A 265 -22.15 -20.31 4.31
CA GLU A 265 -22.28 -21.38 5.30
C GLU A 265 -22.19 -22.76 4.62
N LEU A 266 -21.34 -23.62 5.17
CA LEU A 266 -20.99 -24.93 4.63
C LEU A 266 -21.49 -26.06 5.55
N ASP A 267 -22.14 -27.07 4.99
CA ASP A 267 -22.38 -28.36 5.62
C ASP A 267 -21.25 -29.32 5.25
N LEU A 268 -20.31 -29.50 6.18
CA LEU A 268 -19.11 -30.32 5.94
C LEU A 268 -19.43 -31.83 5.85
N ARG A 269 -20.52 -32.30 6.45
CA ARG A 269 -20.94 -33.68 6.37
C ARG A 269 -21.73 -33.99 5.11
N GLY A 270 -22.60 -33.08 4.71
CA GLY A 270 -23.41 -33.20 3.49
C GLY A 270 -22.69 -32.74 2.22
N GLY A 271 -21.55 -32.09 2.34
CA GLY A 271 -20.71 -31.63 1.21
C GLY A 271 -21.39 -30.56 0.35
N LYS A 272 -22.10 -29.60 0.97
CA LYS A 272 -22.86 -28.58 0.24
C LYS A 272 -22.77 -27.21 0.88
N VAL A 273 -22.91 -26.17 0.08
CA VAL A 273 -23.20 -24.80 0.55
C VAL A 273 -24.65 -24.75 1.03
N VAL A 274 -24.86 -24.39 2.29
CA VAL A 274 -26.17 -24.27 2.91
C VAL A 274 -26.87 -22.99 2.45
N ARG A 275 -26.15 -21.87 2.55
CA ARG A 275 -26.61 -20.53 2.16
C ARG A 275 -25.45 -19.57 2.02
N THR A 276 -25.69 -18.46 1.33
CA THR A 276 -24.83 -17.26 1.34
C THR A 276 -25.55 -16.17 2.12
N ILE A 277 -24.87 -15.56 3.09
CA ILE A 277 -25.41 -14.55 4.01
C ILE A 277 -24.84 -13.20 3.56
N PRO A 278 -25.66 -12.31 2.96
CA PRO A 278 -25.18 -10.99 2.55
C PRO A 278 -24.93 -10.09 3.76
N LEU A 279 -23.85 -9.30 3.71
CA LEU A 279 -23.40 -8.41 4.78
C LEU A 279 -23.09 -7.03 4.20
N LEU A 280 -23.98 -6.06 4.43
CA LEU A 280 -23.87 -4.69 3.94
C LEU A 280 -23.38 -4.63 2.48
N PRO A 281 -24.07 -5.27 1.53
CA PRO A 281 -23.66 -5.27 0.14
C PRO A 281 -23.69 -3.83 -0.42
N PRO A 282 -22.89 -3.54 -1.45
CA PRO A 282 -22.94 -2.24 -2.12
C PRO A 282 -24.34 -2.01 -2.75
N GLU A 283 -24.70 -0.74 -2.93
CA GLU A 283 -25.97 -0.37 -3.58
C GLU A 283 -26.00 -0.78 -5.06
N LYS A 284 -24.86 -0.64 -5.74
CA LYS A 284 -24.64 -1.10 -7.11
C LYS A 284 -23.57 -2.20 -7.12
N ASN A 285 -23.66 -3.09 -8.10
CA ASN A 285 -22.71 -4.21 -8.23
C ASN A 285 -21.24 -3.78 -8.37
N ILE A 286 -21.01 -2.58 -8.91
CA ILE A 286 -19.68 -2.01 -9.17
C ILE A 286 -19.18 -1.08 -8.05
N ASP A 287 -19.99 -0.81 -7.02
CA ASP A 287 -19.53 -0.03 -5.86
C ASP A 287 -18.65 -0.91 -4.96
N PRO A 288 -17.75 -0.32 -4.13
CA PRO A 288 -16.86 -1.08 -3.26
C PRO A 288 -17.58 -2.11 -2.39
N SER A 289 -17.04 -3.31 -2.32
CA SER A 289 -17.55 -4.38 -1.48
C SER A 289 -17.33 -4.09 0.01
N SER A 290 -18.01 -4.82 0.90
CA SER A 290 -17.87 -4.62 2.35
C SER A 290 -16.61 -5.28 2.93
N HIS A 291 -15.86 -6.00 2.15
CA HIS A 291 -14.66 -6.75 2.56
C HIS A 291 -14.90 -7.59 3.82
N ALA A 292 -15.70 -8.66 3.71
CA ALA A 292 -15.86 -9.65 4.77
C ALA A 292 -14.52 -10.41 4.95
N THR A 293 -13.81 -10.14 6.06
CA THR A 293 -12.47 -10.64 6.36
C THR A 293 -12.49 -11.69 7.47
N ALA A 294 -11.91 -11.37 8.64
CA ALA A 294 -11.83 -12.28 9.76
C ALA A 294 -13.19 -12.70 10.30
N MET A 295 -13.28 -13.95 10.71
CA MET A 295 -14.47 -14.53 11.34
C MET A 295 -14.13 -15.21 12.65
N LEU A 296 -15.04 -15.16 13.61
CA LEU A 296 -14.91 -15.81 14.92
C LEU A 296 -16.26 -16.36 15.40
N LEU A 297 -16.29 -17.61 15.82
CA LEU A 297 -17.46 -18.18 16.50
C LEU A 297 -17.43 -17.83 18.00
N SER A 298 -18.58 -17.48 18.55
CA SER A 298 -18.74 -17.38 20.03
C SER A 298 -18.41 -18.71 20.73
N PRO A 299 -18.01 -18.70 22.01
CA PRO A 299 -17.68 -19.92 22.73
C PRO A 299 -18.78 -20.98 22.76
N ASP A 300 -20.04 -20.58 22.68
CA ASP A 300 -21.22 -21.45 22.60
C ASP A 300 -21.64 -21.78 21.15
N GLU A 301 -20.90 -21.26 20.16
CA GLU A 301 -21.16 -21.39 18.72
C GLU A 301 -22.53 -20.86 18.27
N SER A 302 -23.23 -20.10 19.13
CA SER A 302 -24.53 -19.53 18.79
C SER A 302 -24.44 -18.29 17.87
N ARG A 303 -23.28 -17.62 17.83
CA ARG A 303 -23.02 -16.44 17.03
C ARG A 303 -21.73 -16.59 16.21
N LEU A 304 -21.78 -15.99 15.04
CA LEU A 304 -20.61 -15.75 14.18
C LEU A 304 -20.37 -14.24 14.12
N TYR A 305 -19.19 -13.79 14.49
CA TYR A 305 -18.71 -12.44 14.28
C TYR A 305 -17.93 -12.37 12.96
N VAL A 306 -18.18 -11.31 12.16
CA VAL A 306 -17.51 -11.11 10.87
C VAL A 306 -17.06 -9.67 10.76
N ALA A 307 -15.76 -9.44 10.62
CA ALA A 307 -15.21 -8.12 10.37
C ALA A 307 -15.47 -7.68 8.92
N LEU A 308 -15.92 -6.45 8.74
CA LEU A 308 -16.24 -5.84 7.44
C LEU A 308 -15.32 -4.64 7.23
N ALA A 309 -14.14 -4.88 6.65
CA ALA A 309 -13.05 -3.89 6.60
C ALA A 309 -13.48 -2.59 5.90
N ASN A 310 -14.25 -2.68 4.83
CA ASN A 310 -14.75 -1.52 4.09
C ASN A 310 -16.09 -0.93 4.67
N ARG A 311 -16.49 -1.28 5.86
CA ARG A 311 -17.77 -0.75 6.44
C ARG A 311 -17.66 -0.34 7.90
N ASP A 312 -16.45 -0.26 8.45
CA ASP A 312 -16.20 0.10 9.86
C ASP A 312 -17.11 -0.65 10.84
N ALA A 313 -17.34 -1.93 10.59
CA ALA A 313 -18.32 -2.70 11.33
C ALA A 313 -17.92 -4.16 11.53
N VAL A 314 -18.45 -4.75 12.62
CA VAL A 314 -18.46 -6.20 12.80
C VAL A 314 -19.91 -6.69 12.76
N ALA A 315 -20.23 -7.58 11.82
CA ALA A 315 -21.52 -8.24 11.77
C ALA A 315 -21.62 -9.32 12.87
N VAL A 316 -22.73 -9.32 13.61
CA VAL A 316 -23.08 -10.37 14.59
C VAL A 316 -24.20 -11.21 13.99
N ILE A 317 -23.90 -12.45 13.64
CA ILE A 317 -24.81 -13.35 12.92
C ILE A 317 -25.24 -14.50 13.84
N ALA A 318 -26.56 -14.74 13.95
CA ALA A 318 -27.08 -15.94 14.59
C ALA A 318 -26.77 -17.17 13.72
N THR A 319 -26.02 -18.15 14.25
CA THR A 319 -25.66 -19.36 13.49
C THR A 319 -26.84 -20.26 13.20
N SER A 320 -27.95 -20.16 13.95
CA SER A 320 -29.17 -20.97 13.81
C SER A 320 -29.90 -20.72 12.50
N ASP A 321 -30.04 -19.44 12.11
CA ASP A 321 -30.81 -19.05 10.92
C ASP A 321 -30.02 -18.19 9.91
N GLY A 322 -28.79 -17.79 10.24
CA GLY A 322 -27.93 -16.99 9.39
C GLY A 322 -28.32 -15.52 9.29
N LYS A 323 -29.11 -15.00 10.21
CA LYS A 323 -29.48 -13.58 10.21
C LYS A 323 -28.48 -12.75 10.96
N ALA A 324 -28.12 -11.59 10.38
CA ALA A 324 -27.40 -10.57 11.12
C ALA A 324 -28.33 -9.99 12.21
N GLU A 325 -27.95 -10.19 13.48
CA GLU A 325 -28.69 -9.66 14.64
C GLU A 325 -28.44 -8.16 14.80
N ARG A 326 -27.18 -7.72 14.56
CA ARG A 326 -26.71 -6.33 14.65
C ARG A 326 -25.36 -6.17 14.00
N TYR A 327 -24.92 -4.91 13.85
CA TYR A 327 -23.57 -4.52 13.46
C TYR A 327 -22.95 -3.71 14.59
N LEU A 328 -21.73 -4.06 14.98
CA LEU A 328 -20.93 -3.30 15.95
C LEU A 328 -20.16 -2.23 15.17
N ASP A 329 -20.25 -0.99 15.62
CA ASP A 329 -19.58 0.16 15.00
C ASP A 329 -18.16 0.28 15.55
N THR A 330 -17.15 0.16 14.69
CA THR A 330 -15.74 0.18 15.06
C THR A 330 -15.11 1.57 15.02
N ARG A 331 -15.87 2.59 14.63
CA ARG A 331 -15.37 3.97 14.54
C ARG A 331 -14.94 4.51 15.89
N LEU A 332 -13.93 5.37 15.85
CA LEU A 332 -13.43 6.09 17.02
C LEU A 332 -14.49 7.08 17.56
N PRO A 333 -14.45 7.42 18.86
CA PRO A 333 -15.32 8.45 19.41
C PRO A 333 -15.21 9.77 18.67
N GLY A 334 -16.32 10.26 18.11
CA GLY A 334 -16.36 11.50 17.32
C GLY A 334 -16.01 11.36 15.84
N GLN A 335 -15.62 10.18 15.39
CA GLN A 335 -15.34 9.92 13.98
C GLN A 335 -16.61 10.02 13.14
N THR A 336 -16.58 10.83 12.09
CA THR A 336 -17.70 11.07 11.16
C THR A 336 -17.53 10.32 9.85
N TYR A 337 -16.32 10.22 9.36
CA TYR A 337 -15.97 9.60 8.07
C TYR A 337 -15.54 8.15 8.26
N GLY A 338 -15.63 7.34 7.21
CA GLY A 338 -15.18 5.95 7.21
C GLY A 338 -13.65 5.80 7.27
N GLY A 339 -13.17 4.57 7.53
CA GLY A 339 -11.75 4.23 7.39
C GLY A 339 -11.07 3.67 8.65
N THR A 340 -11.74 2.81 9.42
CA THR A 340 -11.09 2.11 10.56
C THR A 340 -10.46 0.78 10.16
N PHE A 341 -10.97 0.12 9.14
CA PHE A 341 -10.55 -1.20 8.64
C PHE A 341 -10.49 -2.30 9.71
N PRO A 342 -11.65 -2.74 10.26
CA PRO A 342 -11.68 -3.90 11.13
C PRO A 342 -11.31 -5.16 10.35
N ASN A 343 -10.20 -5.84 10.74
CA ASN A 343 -9.64 -6.94 9.95
C ASN A 343 -9.26 -8.19 10.75
N ALA A 344 -9.28 -8.13 12.09
CA ALA A 344 -9.02 -9.29 12.94
C ALA A 344 -9.88 -9.26 14.21
N LEU A 345 -10.20 -10.44 14.74
CA LEU A 345 -11.13 -10.63 15.84
C LEU A 345 -10.56 -11.60 16.90
N ALA A 346 -10.72 -11.26 18.17
CA ALA A 346 -10.51 -12.18 19.28
C ALA A 346 -11.60 -11.99 20.34
N GLN A 347 -11.87 -13.01 21.16
CA GLN A 347 -12.88 -12.95 22.20
C GLN A 347 -12.32 -13.48 23.52
N SER A 348 -12.75 -12.88 24.63
CA SER A 348 -12.46 -13.40 25.98
C SER A 348 -13.01 -14.81 26.15
N SER A 349 -12.37 -15.63 26.99
CA SER A 349 -12.77 -17.02 27.23
C SER A 349 -14.17 -17.19 27.78
N ASP A 350 -14.68 -16.17 28.49
CA ASP A 350 -16.06 -16.13 29.01
C ASP A 350 -17.08 -15.64 27.98
N GLY A 351 -16.65 -15.26 26.78
CA GLY A 351 -17.48 -14.82 25.68
C GLY A 351 -18.12 -13.46 25.83
N LYS A 352 -17.67 -12.61 26.80
CA LYS A 352 -18.29 -11.31 27.05
C LYS A 352 -17.67 -10.18 26.24
N THR A 353 -16.34 -10.23 26.09
CA THR A 353 -15.59 -9.16 25.46
C THR A 353 -15.08 -9.58 24.10
N LEU A 354 -15.35 -8.76 23.08
CA LEU A 354 -14.80 -8.90 21.73
C LEU A 354 -13.77 -7.82 21.50
N TYR A 355 -12.60 -8.22 20.99
CA TYR A 355 -11.49 -7.38 20.59
C TYR A 355 -11.43 -7.36 19.06
N VAL A 356 -11.38 -6.17 18.48
CA VAL A 356 -11.41 -5.95 17.03
C VAL A 356 -10.21 -5.11 16.64
N ALA A 357 -9.30 -5.65 15.84
CA ALA A 357 -8.22 -4.87 15.27
C ALA A 357 -8.73 -3.93 14.19
N ASN A 358 -8.60 -2.63 14.42
CA ASN A 358 -8.89 -1.55 13.48
C ASN A 358 -7.59 -1.13 12.80
N ALA A 359 -7.28 -1.77 11.68
CA ALA A 359 -5.95 -1.66 11.06
C ALA A 359 -5.58 -0.23 10.67
N SER A 360 -6.49 0.49 10.01
CA SER A 360 -6.20 1.86 9.61
C SER A 360 -6.24 2.87 10.77
N SER A 361 -6.79 2.52 11.94
CA SER A 361 -6.80 3.40 13.12
C SER A 361 -5.67 3.12 14.10
N ASP A 362 -4.79 2.16 13.82
CA ASP A 362 -3.70 1.74 14.70
C ASP A 362 -4.18 1.45 16.13
N ALA A 363 -5.29 0.69 16.22
CA ALA A 363 -5.96 0.45 17.51
C ALA A 363 -6.71 -0.88 17.54
N VAL A 364 -6.96 -1.38 18.76
CA VAL A 364 -7.92 -2.45 19.01
C VAL A 364 -9.16 -1.86 19.70
N ALA A 365 -10.32 -2.00 19.05
CA ALA A 365 -11.62 -1.65 19.63
C ALA A 365 -12.12 -2.76 20.55
N VAL A 366 -12.63 -2.43 21.74
CA VAL A 366 -13.09 -3.37 22.77
C VAL A 366 -14.59 -3.25 22.99
N PHE A 367 -15.33 -4.35 22.83
CA PHE A 367 -16.78 -4.39 22.92
C PHE A 367 -17.29 -5.32 24.01
N ASP A 368 -18.30 -4.90 24.78
CA ASP A 368 -19.16 -5.80 25.53
C ASP A 368 -20.24 -6.39 24.59
N VAL A 369 -20.08 -7.64 24.18
CA VAL A 369 -21.01 -8.30 23.27
C VAL A 369 -22.28 -8.84 23.93
N LEU A 370 -22.38 -8.81 25.27
CA LEU A 370 -23.58 -9.14 26.02
C LEU A 370 -24.53 -7.95 26.10
N ALA A 371 -24.06 -6.72 26.05
CA ALA A 371 -24.84 -5.50 26.00
C ALA A 371 -25.52 -5.34 24.62
N ARG A 372 -26.66 -5.99 24.42
CA ARG A 372 -27.33 -6.11 23.10
C ARG A 372 -27.76 -4.76 22.48
N SER A 373 -28.05 -3.75 23.31
CA SER A 373 -28.46 -2.42 22.85
C SER A 373 -27.26 -1.50 22.48
N LYS A 374 -26.04 -1.84 22.89
CA LYS A 374 -24.84 -1.05 22.60
C LYS A 374 -24.14 -1.59 21.38
N THR A 375 -23.85 -0.72 20.43
CA THR A 375 -23.13 -1.07 19.19
C THR A 375 -21.75 -0.43 19.11
N SER A 376 -21.48 0.61 19.90
CA SER A 376 -20.15 1.26 19.95
C SER A 376 -19.18 0.51 20.88
N ALA A 377 -17.89 0.65 20.63
CA ALA A 377 -16.84 0.15 21.52
C ALA A 377 -16.94 0.77 22.93
N GLU A 378 -16.45 0.03 23.94
CA GLU A 378 -16.30 0.54 25.30
C GLU A 378 -15.09 1.47 25.42
N TYR A 379 -13.98 1.05 24.81
CA TYR A 379 -12.72 1.80 24.76
C TYR A 379 -11.84 1.26 23.62
N PHE A 380 -10.71 1.91 23.42
CA PHE A 380 -9.72 1.55 22.39
C PHE A 380 -8.35 1.39 23.03
N ILE A 381 -7.56 0.43 22.51
CA ILE A 381 -6.18 0.17 22.91
C ILE A 381 -5.29 0.58 21.74
N PRO A 382 -4.33 1.52 21.90
CA PRO A 382 -3.42 1.87 20.82
C PRO A 382 -2.46 0.72 20.49
N THR A 383 -2.06 0.63 19.23
CA THR A 383 -1.09 -0.37 18.75
C THR A 383 0.05 0.33 18.01
N GLU A 384 1.05 -0.42 17.60
CA GLU A 384 1.93 0.01 16.52
C GLU A 384 1.19 -0.02 15.18
N TRP A 385 1.85 0.40 14.10
CA TRP A 385 1.22 0.67 12.80
C TRP A 385 0.61 -0.59 12.18
N TYR A 386 -0.64 -0.49 11.79
CA TYR A 386 -1.44 -1.45 11.03
C TYR A 386 -1.61 -2.82 11.73
N PRO A 387 -2.43 -2.93 12.80
CA PRO A 387 -2.71 -4.22 13.45
C PRO A 387 -3.43 -5.18 12.48
N THR A 388 -2.89 -6.40 12.36
CA THR A 388 -3.33 -7.41 11.38
C THR A 388 -3.94 -8.64 12.01
N ALA A 389 -3.57 -8.95 13.26
CA ALA A 389 -4.07 -10.13 13.96
C ALA A 389 -4.11 -9.92 15.46
N VAL A 390 -5.10 -10.52 16.13
CA VAL A 390 -5.29 -10.49 17.57
C VAL A 390 -5.65 -11.87 18.12
N ALA A 391 -5.20 -12.18 19.34
CA ALA A 391 -5.59 -13.39 20.09
C ALA A 391 -5.63 -13.11 21.59
N VAL A 392 -6.51 -13.79 22.34
CA VAL A 392 -6.56 -13.74 23.80
C VAL A 392 -5.93 -14.99 24.39
N HIS A 393 -5.00 -14.81 25.31
CA HIS A 393 -4.38 -15.87 26.09
C HIS A 393 -4.38 -15.54 27.59
N GLY A 394 -5.21 -16.21 28.36
CA GLY A 394 -5.38 -15.91 29.79
C GLY A 394 -5.90 -14.49 30.02
N ASP A 395 -5.11 -13.65 30.65
CA ASP A 395 -5.35 -12.24 30.92
C ASP A 395 -4.59 -11.29 29.97
N GLU A 396 -4.07 -11.81 28.86
CA GLU A 396 -3.32 -11.04 27.88
C GLU A 396 -4.04 -11.00 26.53
N LEU A 397 -3.97 -9.84 25.89
CA LEU A 397 -4.28 -9.65 24.46
C LEU A 397 -2.95 -9.61 23.69
N LEU A 398 -2.82 -10.52 22.75
CA LEU A 398 -1.69 -10.63 21.82
C LEU A 398 -2.06 -9.90 20.54
N ILE A 399 -1.22 -8.94 20.10
CA ILE A 399 -1.51 -8.08 18.95
C ILE A 399 -0.32 -8.13 17.99
N ALA A 400 -0.55 -8.59 16.76
CA ALA A 400 0.44 -8.46 15.69
C ALA A 400 0.14 -7.23 14.84
N THR A 401 1.18 -6.50 14.43
CA THR A 401 1.07 -5.34 13.53
C THR A 401 1.92 -5.56 12.28
N GLY A 402 1.36 -5.24 11.10
CA GLY A 402 2.01 -5.48 9.81
C GLY A 402 3.23 -4.60 9.59
N LYS A 403 3.14 -3.34 9.96
CA LYS A 403 4.14 -2.30 9.67
C LYS A 403 4.94 -1.83 10.91
N GLY A 404 4.62 -2.34 12.12
CA GLY A 404 5.34 -2.04 13.36
C GLY A 404 5.56 -0.55 13.60
N GLN A 405 6.81 -0.09 13.53
CA GLN A 405 7.19 1.33 13.64
C GLN A 405 7.50 1.99 12.29
N GLY A 406 7.08 1.37 11.18
CA GLY A 406 7.37 1.84 9.83
C GLY A 406 8.72 1.34 9.31
N THR A 407 9.26 2.07 8.33
CA THR A 407 10.54 1.72 7.68
C THR A 407 11.76 1.96 8.56
N GLY A 408 11.62 2.76 9.61
CA GLY A 408 12.73 3.20 10.43
C GLY A 408 13.69 4.12 9.66
N PRO A 409 14.85 4.44 10.26
CA PRO A 409 15.86 5.24 9.59
C PRO A 409 16.46 4.49 8.40
N ASN A 410 16.84 5.23 7.35
CA ASN A 410 17.57 4.70 6.19
C ASN A 410 19.03 4.32 6.54
N SER A 411 19.32 3.95 7.78
CA SER A 411 20.67 3.66 8.28
C SER A 411 21.20 2.27 7.90
N GLY A 412 20.40 1.42 7.28
CA GLY A 412 20.73 0.01 7.04
C GLY A 412 21.59 -0.29 5.79
N TRP A 413 22.53 0.59 5.42
CA TRP A 413 23.48 0.35 4.31
C TRP A 413 24.57 -0.64 4.70
N GLU A 414 24.22 -1.78 5.26
CA GLU A 414 25.19 -2.80 5.57
C GLU A 414 25.70 -3.50 4.32
N GLU A 415 26.93 -3.95 4.38
CA GLU A 415 27.54 -4.76 3.34
C GLU A 415 26.71 -6.05 3.16
N ASN A 416 26.21 -6.31 1.97
CA ASN A 416 25.45 -7.54 1.72
C ASN A 416 26.33 -8.77 2.03
N PRO A 417 25.98 -9.61 3.02
CA PRO A 417 26.82 -10.74 3.44
C PRO A 417 27.07 -11.77 2.31
N GLU A 418 26.15 -11.85 1.34
CA GLU A 418 26.25 -12.77 0.20
C GLU A 418 27.10 -12.18 -0.95
N HIS A 419 27.33 -10.88 -0.93
CA HIS A 419 28.11 -10.16 -1.91
C HIS A 419 29.03 -9.14 -1.24
N PRO A 420 30.10 -9.58 -0.54
CA PRO A 420 31.05 -8.70 0.12
C PRO A 420 31.59 -7.61 -0.83
N GLY A 421 31.62 -6.36 -0.37
CA GLY A 421 31.98 -5.19 -1.16
C GLY A 421 30.88 -4.61 -2.04
N LYS A 422 29.65 -5.14 -1.99
CA LYS A 422 28.47 -4.54 -2.62
C LYS A 422 27.51 -4.07 -1.55
N ARG A 423 27.39 -2.77 -1.38
CA ARG A 423 26.31 -2.18 -0.57
C ARG A 423 25.03 -2.26 -1.37
N SER A 424 23.98 -2.81 -0.78
CA SER A 424 22.64 -2.76 -1.34
C SER A 424 21.93 -1.52 -0.85
N HIS A 425 21.24 -0.83 -1.73
CA HIS A 425 20.32 0.23 -1.32
C HIS A 425 19.13 -0.38 -0.57
N PRO A 426 18.73 0.14 0.61
CA PRO A 426 17.54 -0.34 1.27
C PRO A 426 16.30 -0.11 0.38
N TYR A 427 15.58 -1.17 0.12
CA TYR A 427 14.29 -1.12 -0.56
C TYR A 427 13.18 -1.02 0.49
N ILE A 428 12.21 -0.15 0.30
CA ILE A 428 11.17 0.16 1.30
C ILE A 428 10.52 -1.10 1.88
N ALA A 429 10.15 -2.06 1.05
CA ALA A 429 9.54 -3.31 1.47
C ALA A 429 10.45 -4.21 2.35
N THR A 430 11.77 -4.03 2.29
CA THR A 430 12.74 -4.76 3.13
C THR A 430 13.02 -4.06 4.45
N MET A 431 12.56 -2.82 4.60
CA MET A 431 12.72 -2.01 5.81
C MET A 431 11.51 -2.14 6.73
N ILE A 432 10.34 -2.50 6.20
CA ILE A 432 9.13 -2.69 6.98
C ILE A 432 9.24 -3.97 7.80
N ARG A 433 9.06 -3.84 9.12
CA ARG A 433 9.06 -4.93 10.08
C ARG A 433 7.79 -4.91 10.88
N GLY A 434 7.18 -6.06 11.03
CA GLY A 434 6.05 -6.20 11.92
C GLY A 434 6.45 -6.22 13.41
N SER A 435 5.45 -6.31 14.26
CA SER A 435 5.66 -6.50 15.68
C SER A 435 4.63 -7.42 16.32
N ILE A 436 4.92 -7.89 17.53
CA ILE A 436 4.01 -8.63 18.40
C ILE A 436 4.03 -8.02 19.80
N ALA A 437 2.86 -7.55 20.26
CA ALA A 437 2.67 -6.98 21.60
C ALA A 437 1.88 -7.93 22.51
N ARG A 438 2.10 -7.80 23.83
CA ARG A 438 1.37 -8.55 24.88
C ARG A 438 0.76 -7.56 25.87
N VAL A 439 -0.50 -7.25 25.70
CA VAL A 439 -1.22 -6.26 26.52
C VAL A 439 -1.99 -6.94 27.64
N HIS A 440 -1.70 -6.56 28.90
CA HIS A 440 -2.44 -7.08 30.05
C HIS A 440 -3.86 -6.50 30.10
N LEU A 441 -4.87 -7.37 30.04
CA LEU A 441 -6.28 -6.99 29.97
C LEU A 441 -6.75 -6.23 31.22
N ALA A 442 -6.37 -6.70 32.41
CA ALA A 442 -6.72 -6.03 33.65
C ALA A 442 -6.10 -4.63 33.81
N GLU A 443 -4.98 -4.36 33.15
CA GLU A 443 -4.37 -3.03 33.11
C GLU A 443 -5.10 -2.14 32.09
N SER A 444 -5.36 -2.65 30.90
CA SER A 444 -6.10 -1.91 29.88
C SER A 444 -7.51 -1.51 30.35
N GLU A 445 -8.20 -2.39 31.08
CA GLU A 445 -9.50 -2.07 31.69
C GLU A 445 -9.43 -0.93 32.72
N ARG A 446 -8.33 -0.82 33.48
CA ARG A 446 -8.13 0.28 34.45
C ARG A 446 -7.78 1.60 33.76
N GLU A 447 -7.12 1.56 32.60
CA GLU A 447 -6.63 2.72 31.87
C GLU A 447 -7.47 3.08 30.63
N GLN A 448 -8.69 2.54 30.49
CA GLN A 448 -9.57 2.69 29.31
C GLN A 448 -9.60 4.11 28.73
N LYS A 449 -9.81 5.11 29.62
CA LYS A 449 -9.88 6.51 29.20
C LYS A 449 -8.57 7.00 28.62
N LYS A 450 -7.45 6.74 29.30
CA LYS A 450 -6.11 7.16 28.85
C LYS A 450 -5.74 6.54 27.51
N LEU A 451 -5.99 5.23 27.36
CA LEU A 451 -5.71 4.50 26.12
C LEU A 451 -6.55 5.02 24.96
N THR A 452 -7.85 5.29 25.18
CA THR A 452 -8.72 5.89 24.15
C THR A 452 -8.25 7.30 23.78
N GLU A 453 -7.90 8.15 24.76
CA GLU A 453 -7.35 9.47 24.52
C GLU A 453 -6.03 9.42 23.71
N GLU A 454 -5.21 8.41 23.95
CA GLU A 454 -3.99 8.18 23.17
C GLU A 454 -4.31 7.82 21.71
N VAL A 455 -5.26 6.92 21.46
CA VAL A 455 -5.73 6.57 20.11
C VAL A 455 -6.28 7.80 19.38
N LEU A 456 -7.10 8.62 20.05
CA LEU A 456 -7.66 9.84 19.46
C LEU A 456 -6.55 10.84 19.08
N ARG A 457 -5.56 11.01 19.96
CA ARG A 457 -4.41 11.89 19.70
C ARG A 457 -3.56 11.36 18.54
N SER A 458 -3.24 10.06 18.52
CA SER A 458 -2.47 9.40 17.45
C SER A 458 -3.15 9.51 16.09
N ASN A 459 -4.47 9.52 16.06
CA ASN A 459 -5.27 9.73 14.85
C ASN A 459 -5.59 11.22 14.59
N LEU A 460 -4.92 12.15 15.27
CA LEU A 460 -5.07 13.61 15.16
C LEU A 460 -6.50 14.12 15.37
N MET A 461 -7.40 13.35 15.99
CA MET A 461 -8.81 13.69 16.15
C MET A 461 -9.07 14.85 17.14
N GLU A 462 -8.10 15.19 17.97
CA GLU A 462 -8.16 16.31 18.91
C GLU A 462 -7.54 17.60 18.34
N GLY A 463 -6.85 17.49 17.20
CA GLY A 463 -6.15 18.59 16.54
C GLY A 463 -7.06 19.50 15.74
N ARG A 464 -6.54 20.69 15.41
CA ARG A 464 -7.14 21.57 14.39
C ARG A 464 -6.42 21.34 13.08
N THR A 465 -7.15 21.05 12.03
CA THR A 465 -6.59 20.88 10.68
C THR A 465 -6.08 22.19 10.07
N GLY A 466 -6.36 23.32 10.70
CA GLY A 466 -6.01 24.64 10.19
C GLY A 466 -7.04 25.20 9.21
N GLU A 467 -6.85 26.44 8.83
CA GLU A 467 -7.64 27.12 7.79
C GLU A 467 -6.68 27.82 6.82
N ILE A 468 -6.98 27.76 5.53
CA ILE A 468 -6.22 28.50 4.52
C ILE A 468 -6.71 29.94 4.52
N ALA A 469 -5.93 30.82 5.13
CA ALA A 469 -6.23 32.24 5.24
C ALA A 469 -5.53 33.04 4.13
N PHE A 470 -6.25 33.39 3.09
CA PHE A 470 -5.75 34.29 2.06
C PHE A 470 -5.69 35.73 2.58
N GLN A 471 -4.66 36.51 2.23
CA GLN A 471 -4.50 37.89 2.67
C GLN A 471 -5.71 38.77 2.34
N ARG A 472 -6.46 38.48 1.30
CA ARG A 472 -7.69 39.21 0.93
C ARG A 472 -8.96 38.70 1.61
N GLY A 473 -8.84 37.71 2.52
CA GLY A 473 -9.95 37.21 3.34
C GLY A 473 -10.97 36.32 2.61
N ILE A 474 -10.78 36.09 1.31
CA ILE A 474 -11.68 35.22 0.50
C ILE A 474 -10.81 34.23 -0.28
N ASN A 475 -11.18 32.97 -0.25
CA ASN A 475 -10.53 31.94 -1.09
C ASN A 475 -10.81 32.23 -2.58
N PRO A 476 -9.80 32.55 -3.37
CA PRO A 476 -9.96 32.84 -4.80
C PRO A 476 -9.96 31.57 -5.65
N ILE A 477 -9.44 30.45 -5.15
CA ILE A 477 -9.21 29.24 -5.93
C ILE A 477 -10.55 28.60 -6.33
N ARG A 478 -10.66 28.29 -7.63
CA ARG A 478 -11.81 27.64 -8.25
C ARG A 478 -11.41 26.41 -9.03
N HIS A 479 -10.14 26.29 -9.36
CA HIS A 479 -9.57 25.22 -10.16
C HIS A 479 -8.34 24.66 -9.45
N VAL A 480 -8.25 23.35 -9.43
CA VAL A 480 -7.09 22.60 -8.98
C VAL A 480 -6.58 21.75 -10.12
N ILE A 481 -5.29 21.82 -10.42
CA ILE A 481 -4.60 20.91 -11.33
C ILE A 481 -3.67 20.06 -10.47
N TYR A 482 -3.89 18.77 -10.46
CA TYR A 482 -3.15 17.80 -9.68
C TYR A 482 -2.32 16.93 -10.60
N ILE A 483 -1.00 16.95 -10.45
CA ILE A 483 -0.04 16.23 -11.29
C ILE A 483 0.59 15.13 -10.44
N ILE A 484 0.39 13.88 -10.84
CA ILE A 484 1.02 12.71 -10.23
C ILE A 484 2.17 12.27 -11.13
N LYS A 485 3.35 12.10 -10.53
CA LYS A 485 4.62 11.65 -11.12
C LYS A 485 5.02 10.31 -10.54
N GLU A 486 6.18 9.74 -10.92
CA GLU A 486 6.55 8.39 -10.50
C GLU A 486 7.97 8.27 -9.94
N ASN A 487 8.02 7.80 -8.69
CA ASN A 487 9.06 7.08 -7.96
C ASN A 487 10.37 7.85 -7.73
N ARG A 488 10.31 9.08 -7.19
CA ARG A 488 11.54 9.81 -6.82
C ARG A 488 11.51 10.28 -5.37
N THR A 489 12.64 10.06 -4.66
CA THR A 489 12.86 10.63 -3.33
C THR A 489 13.24 12.11 -3.42
N TYR A 490 13.11 12.81 -2.30
CA TYR A 490 13.52 14.21 -2.18
C TYR A 490 15.00 14.40 -2.54
N ASP A 491 15.92 13.62 -1.97
CA ASP A 491 17.35 13.80 -2.19
C ASP A 491 17.78 13.45 -3.61
N GLN A 492 17.10 12.54 -4.30
CA GLN A 492 17.43 12.24 -5.70
C GLN A 492 17.28 13.46 -6.62
N LEU A 493 16.30 14.34 -6.33
CA LEU A 493 15.99 15.51 -7.12
C LEU A 493 16.50 16.80 -6.47
N PHE A 494 16.13 17.07 -5.21
CA PHE A 494 16.31 18.35 -4.52
C PHE A 494 17.40 18.36 -3.44
N GLY A 495 18.17 17.28 -3.30
CA GLY A 495 19.26 17.22 -2.34
C GLY A 495 20.32 18.29 -2.51
N ASP A 496 20.37 18.97 -3.67
CA ASP A 496 21.28 20.09 -3.98
C ASP A 496 20.69 21.49 -3.69
N ILE A 497 19.45 21.59 -3.17
CA ILE A 497 18.88 22.87 -2.74
C ILE A 497 19.49 23.27 -1.40
N ALA A 498 20.50 24.12 -1.44
CA ALA A 498 21.32 24.46 -0.27
C ALA A 498 20.58 25.12 0.91
N SER A 499 19.38 25.68 0.69
CA SER A 499 18.56 26.32 1.72
C SER A 499 17.63 25.36 2.46
N ALA A 500 17.57 24.11 2.05
CA ALA A 500 16.64 23.08 2.51
C ALA A 500 17.40 21.88 3.10
N ASN A 501 16.68 20.97 3.74
CA ASN A 501 17.24 19.74 4.34
C ASN A 501 17.46 18.67 3.27
N GLY A 502 18.52 18.81 2.46
CA GLY A 502 18.91 17.87 1.41
C GLY A 502 20.33 17.33 1.59
N ASP A 503 20.59 16.14 1.06
CA ASP A 503 21.96 15.58 0.96
C ASP A 503 22.47 15.63 -0.49
N PRO A 504 23.38 16.58 -0.83
CA PRO A 504 23.92 16.71 -2.18
C PRO A 504 24.65 15.45 -2.70
N SER A 505 25.10 14.58 -1.80
CA SER A 505 25.76 13.34 -2.18
C SER A 505 24.81 12.31 -2.81
N LEU A 506 23.52 12.40 -2.47
CA LEU A 506 22.45 11.51 -2.96
C LEU A 506 21.80 12.01 -4.25
N VAL A 507 22.03 13.26 -4.63
CA VAL A 507 21.44 13.84 -5.86
C VAL A 507 21.80 13.05 -7.10
N MET A 508 20.81 12.56 -7.81
CA MET A 508 20.98 11.87 -9.09
C MET A 508 20.56 12.75 -10.26
N TYR A 509 19.52 13.53 -10.09
CA TYR A 509 18.88 14.34 -11.12
C TYR A 509 18.70 15.80 -10.66
N GLY A 510 19.79 16.43 -10.21
CA GLY A 510 19.80 17.80 -9.71
C GLY A 510 19.47 18.84 -10.77
N GLU A 511 19.65 20.14 -10.45
CA GLU A 511 19.20 21.28 -11.26
C GLU A 511 19.61 21.26 -12.75
N ALA A 512 20.68 20.57 -13.09
CA ALA A 512 21.09 20.42 -14.49
C ALA A 512 20.11 19.55 -15.32
N ILE A 513 19.47 18.56 -14.68
CA ILE A 513 18.51 17.63 -15.27
C ILE A 513 17.08 18.13 -15.05
N THR A 514 16.80 18.69 -13.87
CA THR A 514 15.47 19.14 -13.45
C THR A 514 15.38 20.65 -13.22
N PRO A 515 15.78 21.49 -14.22
CA PRO A 515 15.82 22.94 -14.03
C PRO A 515 14.44 23.56 -13.76
N ASN A 516 13.36 23.00 -14.28
CA ASN A 516 12.02 23.51 -14.08
C ASN A 516 11.51 23.23 -12.67
N GLN A 517 11.63 22.00 -12.18
CA GLN A 517 11.19 21.64 -10.82
C GLN A 517 12.00 22.41 -9.77
N HIS A 518 13.32 22.58 -9.95
CA HIS A 518 14.13 23.43 -9.07
C HIS A 518 13.69 24.89 -9.09
N LYS A 519 13.40 25.43 -10.26
CA LYS A 519 12.91 26.79 -10.40
C LYS A 519 11.51 26.96 -9.79
N LEU A 520 10.63 25.98 -9.93
CA LEU A 520 9.30 25.95 -9.31
C LEU A 520 9.42 25.90 -7.78
N ALA A 521 10.22 24.99 -7.24
CA ALA A 521 10.45 24.91 -5.80
C ALA A 521 11.00 26.22 -5.24
N LYS A 522 12.03 26.80 -5.87
CA LYS A 522 12.61 28.07 -5.44
C LYS A 522 11.62 29.26 -5.53
N GLN A 523 10.75 29.29 -6.55
CA GLN A 523 9.81 30.39 -6.76
C GLN A 523 8.58 30.29 -5.86
N PHE A 524 8.00 29.10 -5.69
CA PHE A 524 6.69 28.92 -5.05
C PHE A 524 6.76 28.36 -3.63
N GLY A 525 7.83 27.65 -3.27
CA GLY A 525 8.09 27.10 -1.95
C GLY A 525 8.75 25.73 -2.01
N VAL A 526 9.75 25.53 -1.18
CA VAL A 526 10.44 24.25 -1.01
C VAL A 526 9.81 23.52 0.16
N LEU A 527 9.32 22.31 -0.07
CA LEU A 527 8.86 21.41 0.97
C LEU A 527 9.95 20.36 1.18
N ASP A 528 10.68 20.43 2.28
CA ASP A 528 11.81 19.54 2.53
C ASP A 528 11.52 18.44 3.57
N ASN A 529 10.24 18.30 3.94
CA ASN A 529 9.77 17.32 4.91
C ASN A 529 8.40 16.77 4.49
N PHE A 530 8.29 16.37 3.22
CA PHE A 530 7.11 15.78 2.62
C PHE A 530 7.31 14.27 2.42
N TYR A 531 6.28 13.47 2.67
CA TYR A 531 6.31 12.02 2.63
C TYR A 531 5.15 11.47 1.79
N ASP A 532 5.44 10.60 0.84
CA ASP A 532 4.39 9.84 0.16
C ASP A 532 3.76 8.85 1.14
N SER A 533 2.44 8.68 1.05
CA SER A 533 1.70 7.75 1.91
C SER A 533 1.76 6.31 1.40
N GLY A 534 2.03 6.13 0.10
CA GLY A 534 2.24 4.86 -0.54
C GLY A 534 3.67 4.34 -0.36
N GLU A 535 3.81 3.03 -0.33
CA GLU A 535 5.09 2.33 -0.29
C GLU A 535 5.63 2.01 -1.69
N VAL A 536 4.72 1.73 -2.62
CA VAL A 536 4.98 1.33 -4.01
C VAL A 536 3.85 1.87 -4.90
N SER A 537 4.01 1.92 -6.23
CA SER A 537 2.99 2.52 -7.10
C SER A 537 1.64 1.81 -7.02
N GLY A 538 1.60 0.50 -6.75
CA GLY A 538 0.34 -0.24 -6.58
C GLY A 538 -0.57 0.28 -5.48
N ASP A 539 -0.01 0.75 -4.37
CA ASP A 539 -0.79 1.42 -3.32
C ASP A 539 -0.67 2.95 -3.42
N GLY A 540 0.41 3.48 -3.96
CA GLY A 540 0.68 4.92 -4.11
C GLY A 540 -0.36 5.66 -4.93
N HIS A 541 -0.77 5.12 -6.09
CA HIS A 541 -1.84 5.71 -6.90
C HIS A 541 -3.20 5.68 -6.18
N VAL A 542 -3.46 4.65 -5.38
CA VAL A 542 -4.68 4.58 -4.55
C VAL A 542 -4.62 5.63 -3.43
N TRP A 543 -3.50 5.70 -2.68
CA TRP A 543 -3.28 6.73 -1.66
C TRP A 543 -3.42 8.14 -2.23
N SER A 544 -2.79 8.43 -3.38
CA SER A 544 -2.78 9.74 -4.03
C SER A 544 -4.15 10.20 -4.52
N THR A 545 -5.09 9.28 -4.73
CA THR A 545 -6.41 9.58 -5.29
C THR A 545 -7.57 9.36 -4.32
N SER A 546 -7.35 8.67 -3.20
CA SER A 546 -8.40 8.37 -2.21
C SER A 546 -8.02 8.68 -0.76
N ALA A 547 -6.79 9.09 -0.46
CA ALA A 547 -6.26 9.34 0.89
C ALA A 547 -6.36 8.13 1.85
N ILE A 548 -6.57 6.94 1.32
CA ILE A 548 -6.65 5.66 2.02
C ILE A 548 -6.54 4.54 0.99
N THR A 549 -6.04 3.38 1.39
CA THR A 549 -6.11 2.17 0.56
C THR A 549 -7.23 1.24 1.03
N SER A 550 -7.30 0.03 0.49
CA SER A 550 -8.16 -1.04 1.01
C SER A 550 -7.35 -2.04 1.84
N ASP A 551 -8.02 -2.80 2.70
CA ASP A 551 -7.38 -3.92 3.42
C ASP A 551 -6.82 -4.99 2.45
N TYR A 552 -7.38 -5.08 1.24
CA TYR A 552 -6.88 -5.94 0.17
C TYR A 552 -5.52 -5.45 -0.34
N THR A 553 -5.43 -4.19 -0.72
CA THR A 553 -4.20 -3.57 -1.21
C THR A 553 -3.07 -3.70 -0.18
N GLU A 554 -3.35 -3.36 1.08
CA GLU A 554 -2.37 -3.46 2.18
C GLU A 554 -1.84 -4.89 2.42
N LYS A 555 -2.65 -5.92 2.19
CA LYS A 555 -2.25 -7.33 2.40
C LYS A 555 -1.64 -8.01 1.19
N THR A 556 -1.72 -7.39 0.02
CA THR A 556 -1.28 -8.03 -1.24
C THR A 556 -0.08 -7.34 -1.89
N TRP A 557 0.12 -6.03 -1.71
CA TRP A 557 1.18 -5.31 -2.41
C TRP A 557 2.58 -5.88 -2.14
N GLU A 558 2.93 -6.27 -0.91
CA GLU A 558 4.24 -6.85 -0.64
C GLU A 558 4.47 -8.17 -1.38
N ILE A 559 3.43 -8.96 -1.57
CA ILE A 559 3.49 -10.23 -2.31
C ILE A 559 3.68 -9.96 -3.81
N VAL A 560 2.92 -9.01 -4.36
CA VAL A 560 3.03 -8.60 -5.76
C VAL A 560 4.45 -8.09 -6.06
N TYR A 561 4.97 -7.23 -5.23
CA TYR A 561 6.29 -6.59 -5.45
C TYR A 561 7.48 -7.47 -5.04
N ARG A 562 7.26 -8.56 -4.31
CA ARG A 562 8.31 -9.48 -3.91
C ARG A 562 8.71 -10.47 -5.01
N SER A 563 7.77 -11.26 -5.44
CA SER A 563 7.99 -12.39 -6.36
C SER A 563 6.99 -12.45 -7.50
N LYS A 564 6.04 -11.49 -7.53
CA LYS A 564 4.92 -11.45 -8.48
C LYS A 564 4.05 -12.70 -8.36
N GLU A 565 3.78 -13.08 -7.12
CA GLU A 565 2.96 -14.25 -6.79
C GLU A 565 1.49 -13.88 -6.56
N HIS A 566 1.12 -12.65 -6.89
CA HIS A 566 -0.24 -12.19 -7.10
C HIS A 566 -0.29 -11.28 -8.34
N GLU A 567 -1.42 -11.23 -9.06
CA GLU A 567 -1.60 -10.29 -10.17
C GLU A 567 -1.48 -8.84 -9.66
N TYR A 568 -0.94 -7.97 -10.52
CA TYR A 568 -1.05 -6.52 -10.32
C TYR A 568 -2.47 -6.12 -10.71
N ASP A 569 -3.37 -6.06 -9.75
CA ASP A 569 -4.79 -5.73 -9.93
C ASP A 569 -5.19 -4.43 -9.24
N TYR A 570 -4.25 -3.54 -9.07
CA TYR A 570 -4.47 -2.18 -8.59
C TYR A 570 -4.86 -1.24 -9.73
N GLU A 571 -5.36 -0.07 -9.40
CA GLU A 571 -5.81 0.93 -10.38
C GLU A 571 -6.88 0.41 -11.36
N GLY A 572 -7.58 -0.67 -11.03
CA GLY A 572 -8.53 -1.34 -11.90
C GLY A 572 -7.89 -2.17 -13.02
N TYR A 573 -6.58 -2.47 -12.93
CA TYR A 573 -5.87 -3.36 -13.86
C TYR A 573 -6.11 -4.83 -13.57
N VAL A 574 -7.35 -5.25 -13.44
CA VAL A 574 -7.71 -6.66 -13.31
C VAL A 574 -7.98 -7.31 -14.65
N GLY A 575 -7.77 -8.62 -14.72
CA GLY A 575 -8.03 -9.41 -15.93
C GLY A 575 -9.39 -9.09 -16.55
N ASP A 576 -9.46 -9.02 -17.88
CA ASP A 576 -10.66 -8.65 -18.65
C ASP A 576 -11.28 -7.27 -18.29
N TYR A 577 -10.49 -6.35 -17.73
CA TYR A 577 -10.94 -5.00 -17.32
C TYR A 577 -12.14 -5.04 -16.34
N MET A 578 -12.07 -5.87 -15.35
CA MET A 578 -12.97 -5.76 -14.20
C MET A 578 -12.67 -4.46 -13.43
N PRO A 579 -13.67 -3.84 -12.78
CA PRO A 579 -15.06 -4.27 -12.66
C PRO A 579 -15.93 -3.85 -13.86
N MET A 580 -15.45 -2.97 -14.73
CA MET A 580 -16.23 -2.32 -15.79
C MET A 580 -16.96 -3.30 -16.71
N ASN A 581 -16.25 -4.33 -17.21
CA ASN A 581 -16.82 -5.28 -18.16
C ASN A 581 -17.64 -6.38 -17.50
N ALA A 582 -17.33 -6.74 -16.27
CA ALA A 582 -17.99 -7.83 -15.55
C ALA A 582 -19.14 -7.37 -14.65
N GLY A 583 -19.20 -6.08 -14.31
CA GLY A 583 -20.22 -5.53 -13.40
C GLY A 583 -20.12 -6.10 -11.99
N ILE A 584 -18.89 -6.29 -11.50
CA ILE A 584 -18.58 -6.73 -10.13
C ILE A 584 -17.78 -5.64 -9.40
N PRO A 585 -17.76 -5.62 -8.07
CA PRO A 585 -16.88 -4.72 -7.32
C PRO A 585 -15.42 -4.92 -7.70
N ASP A 586 -14.65 -3.85 -7.72
CA ASP A 586 -13.21 -3.92 -7.73
C ASP A 586 -12.70 -4.13 -6.30
N VAL A 587 -11.84 -5.11 -6.09
CA VAL A 587 -11.41 -5.51 -4.75
C VAL A 587 -10.41 -4.52 -4.13
N ASP A 588 -9.71 -3.73 -4.95
CA ASP A 588 -8.79 -2.70 -4.47
C ASP A 588 -9.50 -1.40 -4.04
N ASP A 589 -10.77 -1.21 -4.41
CA ASP A 589 -11.51 0.01 -4.15
C ASP A 589 -11.66 0.29 -2.64
N PRO A 590 -11.19 1.46 -2.17
CA PRO A 590 -11.46 1.90 -0.81
C PRO A 590 -12.95 2.15 -0.57
N ALA A 591 -13.40 1.91 0.67
CA ALA A 591 -14.81 2.09 1.07
C ALA A 591 -15.38 3.48 0.76
N THR A 592 -14.53 4.51 0.82
CA THR A 592 -14.90 5.91 0.66
C THR A 592 -14.82 6.40 -0.78
N GLY A 593 -14.30 5.55 -1.67
CA GLY A 593 -14.09 5.86 -3.09
C GLY A 593 -12.95 6.87 -3.29
N TYR A 594 -12.94 7.47 -4.46
CA TYR A 594 -11.87 8.31 -4.96
C TYR A 594 -12.25 9.80 -4.99
N LEU A 595 -11.26 10.66 -5.16
CA LEU A 595 -11.40 12.12 -5.20
C LEU A 595 -12.40 12.57 -6.29
N TRP A 596 -12.38 11.95 -7.48
CA TRP A 596 -13.36 12.27 -8.54
C TRP A 596 -14.79 11.90 -8.16
N GLY A 597 -15.00 10.84 -7.39
CA GLY A 597 -16.31 10.49 -6.82
C GLY A 597 -16.77 11.52 -5.79
N ASN A 598 -15.86 12.06 -4.95
CA ASN A 598 -16.15 13.15 -4.02
C ASN A 598 -16.57 14.42 -4.77
N LEU A 599 -15.83 14.81 -5.81
CA LEU A 599 -16.17 15.94 -6.68
C LEU A 599 -17.57 15.79 -7.32
N ALA A 600 -17.85 14.61 -7.89
CA ALA A 600 -19.14 14.33 -8.54
C ALA A 600 -20.32 14.46 -7.55
N ARG A 601 -20.17 13.92 -6.33
CA ARG A 601 -21.20 14.02 -5.28
C ARG A 601 -21.51 15.45 -4.87
N HIS A 602 -20.54 16.37 -5.04
CA HIS A 602 -20.68 17.78 -4.70
C HIS A 602 -20.89 18.70 -5.91
N ASN A 603 -21.21 18.12 -7.08
CA ASN A 603 -21.49 18.84 -8.34
C ASN A 603 -20.32 19.70 -8.84
N LEU A 604 -19.09 19.32 -8.54
CA LEU A 604 -17.89 19.90 -9.10
C LEU A 604 -17.48 19.12 -10.36
N THR A 605 -17.00 19.85 -11.35
CA THR A 605 -16.54 19.27 -12.62
C THR A 605 -15.10 18.77 -12.50
N TYR A 606 -14.79 17.67 -13.17
CA TYR A 606 -13.44 17.11 -13.21
C TYR A 606 -13.08 16.57 -14.59
N ARG A 607 -11.79 16.48 -14.85
CA ARG A 607 -11.21 15.92 -16.08
C ARG A 607 -9.94 15.16 -15.74
N ASN A 608 -9.82 13.97 -16.29
CA ASN A 608 -8.71 13.04 -16.04
C ASN A 608 -7.86 12.82 -17.28
N TYR A 609 -6.55 12.86 -17.11
CA TYR A 609 -5.54 12.64 -18.13
C TYR A 609 -4.58 11.56 -17.69
N GLY A 610 -4.90 10.30 -17.96
CA GLY A 610 -4.01 9.15 -17.84
C GLY A 610 -4.02 8.40 -16.52
N GLU A 611 -4.61 8.94 -15.45
CA GLU A 611 -4.71 8.26 -14.16
C GLU A 611 -5.90 7.30 -14.17
N PHE A 612 -5.74 6.06 -13.69
CA PHE A 612 -6.77 5.01 -13.76
C PHE A 612 -7.36 4.87 -15.16
N VAL A 613 -6.48 4.88 -16.15
CA VAL A 613 -6.76 4.65 -17.56
C VAL A 613 -5.86 3.53 -18.07
N SER A 614 -6.39 2.60 -18.83
CA SER A 614 -5.61 1.55 -19.49
C SER A 614 -5.46 1.87 -20.97
N THR A 615 -4.22 2.00 -21.43
CA THR A 615 -3.89 2.24 -22.84
C THR A 615 -3.63 0.92 -23.56
N THR A 616 -4.37 0.64 -24.61
CA THR A 616 -4.00 -0.41 -25.56
C THR A 616 -3.07 0.19 -26.61
N TRP A 617 -1.88 -0.36 -26.71
CA TRP A 617 -0.84 0.10 -27.64
C TRP A 617 -0.93 -0.61 -28.97
N CYS A 618 -0.61 0.09 -30.03
CA CYS A 618 -0.54 -0.50 -31.37
C CYS A 618 0.52 -1.59 -31.50
N THR A 619 1.52 -1.61 -30.62
CA THR A 619 2.53 -2.68 -30.52
C THR A 619 1.93 -3.99 -30.06
N ASP A 620 0.90 -3.96 -29.24
CA ASP A 620 0.27 -5.13 -28.61
C ASP A 620 -0.83 -5.74 -29.48
N MET A 621 -1.26 -5.00 -30.51
CA MET A 621 -2.27 -5.51 -31.47
C MET A 621 -1.64 -6.48 -32.47
N GLU A 622 -2.19 -7.67 -32.56
CA GLU A 622 -1.82 -8.62 -33.64
C GLU A 622 -2.16 -8.05 -35.01
N GLN A 623 -1.22 -8.19 -35.95
CA GLN A 623 -1.32 -7.66 -37.33
C GLN A 623 -2.44 -8.30 -38.17
N ASN A 624 -3.48 -8.80 -37.72
CA ASN A 624 -4.64 -9.33 -38.50
C ASN A 624 -5.69 -9.99 -37.59
N SER A 625 -5.64 -9.79 -36.28
CA SER A 625 -6.72 -10.24 -35.42
C SER A 625 -7.93 -9.30 -35.56
N PRO A 626 -9.15 -9.83 -35.66
CA PRO A 626 -10.32 -9.02 -35.36
C PRO A 626 -10.17 -8.48 -33.94
N ALA A 627 -10.57 -7.23 -33.71
CA ALA A 627 -10.49 -6.56 -32.41
C ALA A 627 -10.72 -7.54 -31.29
N SER A 628 -9.80 -7.53 -30.29
CA SER A 628 -10.00 -8.30 -29.07
C SER A 628 -11.42 -8.05 -28.59
N THR A 629 -12.08 -9.08 -28.07
CA THR A 629 -13.50 -9.04 -27.64
C THR A 629 -13.82 -7.97 -26.59
N GLY A 630 -12.82 -7.16 -26.17
CA GLY A 630 -12.91 -6.06 -25.22
C GLY A 630 -12.77 -4.65 -25.80
N ALA A 631 -12.46 -4.46 -27.10
CA ALA A 631 -12.36 -3.11 -27.64
C ALA A 631 -13.72 -2.41 -27.59
N PRO A 632 -13.78 -1.14 -27.07
CA PRO A 632 -15.00 -0.37 -27.09
C PRO A 632 -15.55 -0.23 -28.52
N SER A 633 -16.87 -0.23 -28.70
CA SER A 633 -17.51 -0.11 -30.02
C SER A 633 -17.10 1.21 -30.70
N GLY A 634 -16.53 1.14 -31.91
CA GLY A 634 -16.08 2.30 -32.67
C GLY A 634 -14.58 2.49 -32.81
N HIS A 635 -13.76 1.66 -32.14
CA HIS A 635 -12.30 1.72 -32.29
C HIS A 635 -11.81 0.89 -33.50
N PRO A 636 -10.69 1.31 -34.14
CA PRO A 636 -10.21 0.61 -35.33
C PRO A 636 -9.75 -0.80 -34.99
N PRO A 637 -10.08 -1.80 -35.84
CA PRO A 637 -9.70 -3.19 -35.60
C PRO A 637 -8.20 -3.46 -35.77
N SER A 638 -7.44 -2.51 -36.25
CA SER A 638 -5.97 -2.60 -36.38
C SER A 638 -5.35 -1.23 -36.51
N CYS A 639 -4.13 -1.06 -36.03
CA CYS A 639 -3.31 0.12 -36.24
C CYS A 639 -2.65 0.09 -37.62
N GLY A 640 -2.71 1.18 -38.35
CA GLY A 640 -1.98 1.33 -39.62
C GLY A 640 -0.45 1.38 -39.41
N ARG A 641 0.00 1.80 -38.23
CA ARG A 641 1.38 1.92 -37.81
C ARG A 641 1.48 1.57 -36.34
N ARG A 642 2.51 0.84 -35.95
CA ARG A 642 2.68 0.38 -34.56
C ARG A 642 3.43 1.38 -33.67
N GLU A 643 4.44 2.01 -34.24
CA GLU A 643 5.38 2.89 -33.54
C GLU A 643 5.94 3.95 -34.49
N VAL A 644 6.54 5.01 -33.96
CA VAL A 644 7.35 5.99 -34.68
C VAL A 644 8.82 5.69 -34.42
N LYS A 645 9.57 5.26 -35.42
CA LYS A 645 11.01 5.02 -35.30
C LYS A 645 11.81 6.31 -35.37
N PRO A 646 13.04 6.33 -34.84
CA PRO A 646 13.95 7.46 -34.97
C PRO A 646 14.03 8.00 -36.41
N GLY A 647 13.83 9.31 -36.58
CA GLY A 647 13.90 9.99 -37.87
C GLY A 647 12.74 9.75 -38.83
N GLU A 648 11.71 8.99 -38.47
CA GLU A 648 10.44 8.88 -39.21
C GLU A 648 9.54 10.09 -38.96
N ASP A 649 8.62 10.33 -39.87
CA ASP A 649 7.65 11.43 -39.74
C ASP A 649 6.66 11.16 -38.60
N LEU A 650 6.47 12.15 -37.74
CA LEU A 650 5.46 12.10 -36.67
C LEU A 650 4.05 12.06 -37.31
N PRO A 651 3.13 11.28 -36.73
CA PRO A 651 1.71 11.38 -37.11
C PRO A 651 1.15 12.76 -36.70
N PRO A 652 0.13 13.30 -37.39
CA PRO A 652 -0.36 14.66 -37.16
C PRO A 652 -0.82 14.96 -35.71
N ASN A 653 -1.24 13.96 -34.98
CA ASN A 653 -1.63 14.11 -33.58
C ASN A 653 -0.44 14.21 -32.60
N LEU A 654 0.77 13.84 -33.02
CA LEU A 654 1.98 13.95 -32.23
C LEU A 654 2.90 15.09 -32.70
N GLY A 655 2.54 15.80 -33.75
CA GLY A 655 3.29 16.95 -34.24
C GLY A 655 3.57 16.92 -35.73
N THR A 656 4.55 17.71 -36.14
CA THR A 656 4.96 17.87 -37.57
C THR A 656 6.45 17.63 -37.74
N GLY A 657 6.82 17.02 -38.85
CA GLY A 657 8.21 16.74 -39.21
C GLY A 657 8.69 15.41 -38.70
N LYS A 658 10.02 15.23 -38.68
CA LYS A 658 10.66 13.98 -38.26
C LYS A 658 10.81 13.89 -36.75
N SER A 659 10.61 12.68 -36.20
CA SER A 659 10.85 12.40 -34.79
C SER A 659 12.31 12.74 -34.42
N PRO A 660 12.53 13.62 -33.44
CA PRO A 660 13.86 13.92 -32.91
C PRO A 660 14.36 12.87 -31.92
N TYR A 661 13.47 12.00 -31.45
CA TYR A 661 13.78 10.98 -30.44
C TYR A 661 14.64 9.87 -31.04
N GLN A 662 15.65 9.42 -30.27
CA GLN A 662 16.56 8.35 -30.67
C GLN A 662 16.04 6.95 -30.28
N PHE A 663 14.81 6.87 -29.82
CA PHE A 663 14.08 5.64 -29.46
C PHE A 663 12.75 5.56 -30.21
N ALA A 664 12.19 4.37 -30.26
CA ALA A 664 10.90 4.16 -30.89
C ALA A 664 9.77 4.59 -29.93
N ILE A 665 8.77 5.28 -30.45
CA ILE A 665 7.62 5.78 -29.68
C ILE A 665 6.42 4.92 -30.03
N PRO A 666 5.82 4.20 -29.08
CA PRO A 666 4.61 3.41 -29.32
C PRO A 666 3.43 4.34 -29.66
N LEU A 667 2.49 3.84 -30.43
CA LEU A 667 1.27 4.59 -30.79
C LEU A 667 0.07 4.05 -30.02
N ILE A 668 -0.78 4.95 -29.55
CA ILE A 668 -2.03 4.61 -28.87
C ILE A 668 -3.02 4.04 -29.88
N ALA A 669 -3.58 2.87 -29.61
CA ALA A 669 -4.70 2.31 -30.35
C ALA A 669 -6.02 2.85 -29.80
N TYR A 670 -6.21 2.75 -28.51
CA TYR A 670 -7.33 3.32 -27.76
C TYR A 670 -7.04 3.31 -26.24
N ASN A 671 -7.79 4.12 -25.53
CA ASN A 671 -7.77 4.19 -24.05
C ASN A 671 -9.11 3.75 -23.47
N THR A 672 -9.07 3.13 -22.31
CA THR A 672 -10.25 2.71 -21.54
C THR A 672 -10.08 3.14 -20.09
N PRO A 673 -11.04 3.86 -19.50
CA PRO A 673 -10.98 4.16 -18.07
C PRO A 673 -11.19 2.87 -17.27
N THR A 674 -10.49 2.72 -16.15
CA THR A 674 -10.58 1.52 -15.32
C THR A 674 -11.64 1.64 -14.22
N LYS A 675 -12.10 2.86 -13.94
CA LYS A 675 -13.18 3.13 -12.98
C LYS A 675 -14.42 3.70 -13.69
N PRO A 676 -15.64 3.28 -13.31
CA PRO A 676 -16.89 3.67 -13.96
C PRO A 676 -17.12 5.18 -13.99
N GLU A 677 -16.74 5.87 -12.92
CA GLU A 677 -16.95 7.31 -12.76
C GLU A 677 -16.08 8.16 -13.72
N LEU A 678 -15.01 7.58 -14.26
CA LEU A 678 -14.13 8.26 -15.20
C LEU A 678 -14.61 8.18 -16.66
N LYS A 679 -15.60 7.34 -16.97
CA LYS A 679 -16.00 6.99 -18.33
C LYS A 679 -16.21 8.19 -19.26
N ASP A 680 -16.86 9.25 -18.80
CA ASP A 680 -17.14 10.46 -19.61
C ASP A 680 -16.24 11.65 -19.20
N HIS A 681 -15.26 11.42 -18.36
CA HIS A 681 -14.41 12.44 -17.75
C HIS A 681 -12.92 12.27 -18.03
N PHE A 682 -12.50 11.26 -18.77
CA PHE A 682 -11.09 11.07 -19.16
C PHE A 682 -10.82 11.56 -20.59
N ASP A 683 -9.54 11.86 -20.89
CA ASP A 683 -9.11 12.15 -22.26
C ASP A 683 -8.77 10.85 -23.00
N PRO A 684 -9.48 10.53 -24.11
CA PRO A 684 -9.26 9.28 -24.84
C PRO A 684 -7.96 9.24 -25.67
N ASN A 685 -7.24 10.36 -25.79
CA ASN A 685 -5.99 10.45 -26.53
C ASN A 685 -4.76 10.55 -25.62
N TYR A 686 -4.97 10.63 -24.30
CA TYR A 686 -3.88 10.77 -23.33
C TYR A 686 -3.39 9.40 -22.89
N ALA A 687 -2.09 9.12 -23.05
CA ALA A 687 -1.48 7.86 -22.67
C ALA A 687 -1.37 7.69 -21.16
N ASP A 688 -1.59 6.47 -20.65
CA ASP A 688 -1.28 6.05 -19.31
C ASP A 688 0.23 5.82 -19.11
N PHE A 689 0.61 4.91 -18.19
CA PHE A 689 2.00 4.54 -17.93
C PHE A 689 2.66 3.88 -19.15
N GLN A 690 3.65 4.53 -19.73
CA GLN A 690 4.58 3.99 -20.75
C GLN A 690 5.80 4.89 -20.88
N VAL A 691 6.93 4.44 -20.41
CA VAL A 691 8.19 5.21 -20.33
C VAL A 691 8.85 5.52 -21.67
N GLU A 692 8.48 4.85 -22.75
CA GLU A 692 8.90 5.19 -24.11
C GLU A 692 7.95 6.17 -24.80
N TYR A 693 6.82 6.52 -24.19
CA TYR A 693 5.93 7.58 -24.69
C TYR A 693 6.26 8.90 -23.97
N PRO A 694 6.86 9.89 -24.66
CA PRO A 694 7.34 11.11 -24.03
C PRO A 694 6.26 11.89 -23.28
N ASP A 695 6.60 12.41 -22.08
CA ASP A 695 5.73 13.33 -21.35
C ASP A 695 5.48 14.65 -22.11
N GLN A 696 6.36 15.00 -23.07
CA GLN A 696 6.10 16.12 -23.94
C GLN A 696 4.81 15.94 -24.76
N PHE A 697 4.50 14.73 -25.21
CA PHE A 697 3.25 14.46 -25.93
C PHE A 697 2.04 14.43 -25.01
N ARG A 698 2.23 13.96 -23.76
CA ARG A 698 1.20 14.07 -22.72
C ARG A 698 0.89 15.54 -22.41
N ALA A 699 1.93 16.35 -22.25
CA ALA A 699 1.78 17.80 -22.05
C ALA A 699 1.13 18.46 -23.28
N ASP A 700 1.50 18.08 -24.53
CA ASP A 700 0.89 18.62 -25.75
C ASP A 700 -0.60 18.35 -25.81
N GLU A 701 -1.05 17.14 -25.46
CA GLU A 701 -2.47 16.80 -25.46
C GLU A 701 -3.25 17.59 -24.41
N PHE A 702 -2.75 17.66 -23.16
CA PHE A 702 -3.35 18.54 -22.15
C PHE A 702 -3.41 20.00 -22.60
N LEU A 703 -2.30 20.54 -23.13
CA LEU A 703 -2.21 21.94 -23.56
C LEU A 703 -3.12 22.25 -24.75
N ARG A 704 -3.36 21.29 -25.63
CA ARG A 704 -4.33 21.40 -26.72
C ARG A 704 -5.75 21.64 -26.17
N GLU A 705 -6.20 20.86 -25.20
CA GLU A 705 -7.50 21.06 -24.52
C GLU A 705 -7.50 22.35 -23.70
N PHE A 706 -6.41 22.63 -22.95
CA PHE A 706 -6.27 23.82 -22.13
C PHE A 706 -6.38 25.12 -22.94
N THR A 707 -5.81 25.14 -24.14
CA THR A 707 -5.98 26.28 -25.09
C THR A 707 -7.46 26.52 -25.40
N GLY A 708 -8.25 25.45 -25.52
CA GLY A 708 -9.70 25.54 -25.70
C GLY A 708 -10.39 26.16 -24.47
N PHE A 709 -10.01 25.77 -23.26
CA PHE A 709 -10.54 26.34 -22.00
C PHE A 709 -10.20 27.84 -21.88
N VAL A 710 -8.96 28.23 -22.20
CA VAL A 710 -8.54 29.63 -22.21
C VAL A 710 -9.41 30.45 -23.15
N LYS A 711 -9.59 29.99 -24.38
CA LYS A 711 -10.46 30.65 -25.36
C LYS A 711 -11.91 30.73 -24.88
N ALA A 712 -12.44 29.68 -24.27
CA ALA A 712 -13.78 29.65 -23.72
C ALA A 712 -13.96 30.70 -22.59
N ARG A 713 -12.98 30.87 -21.72
CA ARG A 713 -12.99 31.89 -20.68
C ARG A 713 -12.95 33.32 -21.25
N GLU A 714 -12.11 33.56 -22.25
CA GLU A 714 -11.98 34.85 -22.91
C GLU A 714 -13.23 35.25 -23.68
N THR A 715 -13.89 34.30 -24.33
CA THR A 715 -15.08 34.55 -25.18
C THR A 715 -16.41 34.39 -24.44
N GLY A 716 -16.40 33.80 -23.25
CA GLY A 716 -17.60 33.42 -22.49
C GLY A 716 -18.41 32.28 -23.13
N THR A 717 -17.85 31.56 -24.10
CA THR A 717 -18.52 30.46 -24.83
C THR A 717 -17.61 29.24 -24.95
N GLY A 718 -18.17 28.02 -24.82
CA GLY A 718 -17.44 26.77 -24.89
C GLY A 718 -17.22 26.16 -23.51
N ASN A 719 -16.48 25.05 -23.45
CA ASN A 719 -16.17 24.35 -22.20
C ASN A 719 -15.14 25.14 -21.40
N GLN A 720 -15.45 25.41 -20.14
CA GLN A 720 -14.54 26.04 -19.20
C GLN A 720 -13.58 24.99 -18.58
N LEU A 721 -12.45 25.46 -18.00
CA LEU A 721 -11.59 24.58 -17.22
C LEU A 721 -12.40 23.92 -16.10
N PRO A 722 -12.34 22.60 -15.91
CA PRO A 722 -12.99 21.93 -14.80
C PRO A 722 -12.49 22.44 -13.43
N ASN A 723 -13.29 22.23 -12.38
CA ASN A 723 -12.85 22.56 -11.01
C ASN A 723 -11.63 21.73 -10.59
N PHE A 724 -11.54 20.49 -11.10
CA PHE A 724 -10.43 19.60 -10.81
C PHE A 724 -9.91 18.93 -12.09
N VAL A 725 -8.60 18.96 -12.26
CA VAL A 725 -7.88 18.28 -13.36
C VAL A 725 -6.85 17.37 -12.74
N LEU A 726 -6.90 16.09 -13.10
CA LEU A 726 -5.93 15.07 -12.72
C LEU A 726 -5.05 14.73 -13.91
N LEU A 727 -3.73 14.81 -13.74
CA LEU A 727 -2.76 14.67 -14.83
C LEU A 727 -1.65 13.72 -14.40
N ARG A 728 -1.43 12.62 -15.12
CA ARG A 728 -0.33 11.69 -14.91
C ARG A 728 0.86 12.04 -15.82
N LEU A 729 2.04 12.22 -15.24
CA LEU A 729 3.31 12.43 -15.96
C LEU A 729 4.36 11.44 -15.46
N PRO A 730 4.43 10.19 -16.00
CA PRO A 730 5.13 9.09 -15.33
C PRO A 730 6.59 8.90 -15.78
N ASN A 731 7.15 9.72 -16.68
CA ASN A 731 8.41 9.38 -17.35
C ASN A 731 9.63 9.44 -16.44
N ASP A 732 9.56 10.10 -15.28
CA ASP A 732 10.67 10.09 -14.32
C ASP A 732 10.88 8.72 -13.65
N HIS A 733 9.91 7.79 -13.74
CA HIS A 733 10.13 6.36 -13.42
C HIS A 733 11.33 5.76 -14.17
N THR A 734 11.53 6.11 -15.44
CA THR A 734 12.58 5.61 -16.33
C THR A 734 12.42 4.14 -16.75
N ALA A 735 13.05 3.74 -17.84
CA ALA A 735 13.24 2.34 -18.26
C ALA A 735 14.63 1.81 -17.87
N GLY A 736 15.25 2.35 -16.83
CA GLY A 736 16.63 2.06 -16.48
C GLY A 736 17.57 2.39 -17.64
N THR A 737 18.48 1.47 -17.94
CA THR A 737 19.44 1.62 -19.04
C THR A 737 19.18 0.64 -20.18
N ARG A 738 17.91 0.24 -20.38
CA ARG A 738 17.49 -0.67 -21.47
C ARG A 738 17.92 -0.11 -22.83
N PRO A 739 18.67 -0.86 -23.66
CA PRO A 739 19.11 -0.38 -24.97
C PRO A 739 17.95 -0.03 -25.87
N GLY A 740 17.97 1.17 -26.44
CA GLY A 740 16.92 1.66 -27.34
C GLY A 740 15.73 2.33 -26.64
N SER A 741 15.67 2.33 -25.28
CA SER A 741 14.75 3.15 -24.49
C SER A 741 15.41 4.48 -24.12
N PRO A 742 14.67 5.50 -23.66
CA PRO A 742 15.24 6.77 -23.19
C PRO A 742 16.32 6.54 -22.13
N THR A 743 17.35 7.38 -22.10
CA THR A 743 18.27 7.36 -20.97
C THR A 743 17.58 7.84 -19.70
N PRO A 744 18.02 7.43 -18.48
CA PRO A 744 17.41 7.94 -17.24
C PRO A 744 17.38 9.47 -17.20
N ASN A 745 18.46 10.14 -17.59
CA ASN A 745 18.51 11.60 -17.65
C ASN A 745 17.53 12.18 -18.68
N ALA A 746 17.32 11.50 -19.82
CA ALA A 746 16.37 11.94 -20.82
C ALA A 746 14.93 11.85 -20.30
N SER A 747 14.58 10.75 -19.65
CA SER A 747 13.24 10.53 -19.07
C SER A 747 12.93 11.57 -17.99
N VAL A 748 13.83 11.77 -17.03
CA VAL A 748 13.61 12.73 -15.94
C VAL A 748 13.59 14.19 -16.46
N ALA A 749 14.44 14.53 -17.42
CA ALA A 749 14.44 15.86 -18.04
C ALA A 749 13.20 16.10 -18.93
N ASP A 750 12.64 15.04 -19.54
CA ASP A 750 11.41 15.09 -20.31
C ASP A 750 10.22 15.39 -19.39
N ASN A 751 10.12 14.66 -18.26
CA ASN A 751 9.14 14.90 -17.21
C ASN A 751 9.25 16.32 -16.63
N ASP A 752 10.45 16.76 -16.25
CA ASP A 752 10.72 18.10 -15.72
C ASP A 752 10.21 19.20 -16.65
N LEU A 753 10.51 19.08 -17.95
CA LEU A 753 10.05 20.05 -18.95
C LEU A 753 8.53 20.01 -19.13
N ALA A 754 7.91 18.82 -19.09
CA ALA A 754 6.46 18.69 -19.21
C ALA A 754 5.74 19.41 -18.06
N VAL A 755 6.17 19.19 -16.82
CA VAL A 755 5.67 19.94 -15.64
C VAL A 755 5.87 21.44 -15.83
N GLY A 756 7.08 21.87 -16.23
CA GLY A 756 7.38 23.27 -16.48
C GLY A 756 6.46 23.91 -17.54
N ARG A 757 6.16 23.22 -18.63
CA ARG A 757 5.27 23.69 -19.70
C ARG A 757 3.82 23.83 -19.26
N VAL A 758 3.33 22.87 -18.45
CA VAL A 758 1.98 22.95 -17.87
C VAL A 758 1.86 24.19 -17.00
N VAL A 759 2.82 24.39 -16.06
CA VAL A 759 2.81 25.57 -15.17
C VAL A 759 2.99 26.87 -15.97
N GLU A 760 3.86 26.92 -16.99
CA GLU A 760 4.01 28.07 -17.87
C GLU A 760 2.68 28.44 -18.53
N ALA A 761 1.98 27.48 -19.11
CA ALA A 761 0.72 27.73 -19.80
C ALA A 761 -0.37 28.25 -18.86
N VAL A 762 -0.52 27.62 -17.69
CA VAL A 762 -1.54 28.01 -16.71
C VAL A 762 -1.24 29.37 -16.12
N SER A 763 0.00 29.63 -15.71
CA SER A 763 0.40 30.90 -15.08
C SER A 763 0.38 32.10 -16.03
N ASN A 764 0.45 31.87 -17.36
CA ASN A 764 0.32 32.89 -18.37
C ASN A 764 -1.12 33.00 -18.94
N SER A 765 -2.11 32.40 -18.33
CA SER A 765 -3.49 32.38 -18.77
C SER A 765 -4.42 33.20 -17.84
N PRO A 766 -5.66 33.50 -18.28
CA PRO A 766 -6.68 34.08 -17.41
C PRO A 766 -7.06 33.24 -16.19
N TYR A 767 -6.63 31.97 -16.12
CA TYR A 767 -6.88 31.05 -15.00
C TYR A 767 -5.85 31.20 -13.85
N TRP A 768 -4.77 31.99 -14.02
CA TRP A 768 -3.75 32.11 -12.98
C TRP A 768 -4.26 32.69 -11.67
N ASP A 769 -5.28 33.54 -11.73
CA ASP A 769 -5.84 34.19 -10.55
C ASP A 769 -6.65 33.26 -9.63
N ASP A 770 -7.13 32.15 -10.16
CA ASP A 770 -8.04 31.24 -9.46
C ASP A 770 -7.69 29.76 -9.60
N THR A 771 -6.45 29.45 -9.93
CA THR A 771 -5.94 28.07 -10.04
C THR A 771 -4.79 27.83 -9.05
N ALA A 772 -4.81 26.66 -8.41
CA ALA A 772 -3.68 26.08 -7.70
C ALA A 772 -3.24 24.78 -8.41
N ILE A 773 -1.92 24.57 -8.53
CA ILE A 773 -1.33 23.39 -9.13
C ILE A 773 -0.59 22.63 -8.02
N PHE A 774 -0.86 21.33 -7.91
CA PHE A 774 -0.22 20.43 -6.98
C PHE A 774 0.55 19.38 -7.78
N VAL A 775 1.76 19.08 -7.34
CA VAL A 775 2.63 18.06 -7.96
C VAL A 775 3.18 17.20 -6.85
N LEU A 776 3.12 15.87 -7.00
CA LEU A 776 3.79 14.91 -6.12
C LEU A 776 4.24 13.68 -6.91
N GLU A 777 5.03 12.85 -6.27
CA GLU A 777 5.25 11.47 -6.69
C GLU A 777 4.14 10.57 -6.09
N ASP A 778 3.79 9.47 -6.74
CA ASP A 778 2.85 8.48 -6.20
C ASP A 778 3.45 7.75 -5.00
N ASP A 779 4.74 7.44 -5.09
CA ASP A 779 5.58 6.86 -4.04
C ASP A 779 7.06 7.25 -4.26
N ALA A 780 7.85 7.08 -3.20
CA ALA A 780 9.32 7.23 -3.28
C ALA A 780 10.02 5.90 -3.60
N GLN A 781 9.33 4.82 -3.53
CA GLN A 781 9.63 3.40 -3.72
C GLN A 781 11.00 2.95 -3.20
N SER A 782 12.06 3.38 -3.82
CA SER A 782 13.37 2.85 -3.47
C SER A 782 14.51 3.77 -3.83
N GLY A 783 14.22 5.03 -4.01
CA GLY A 783 15.25 6.05 -4.17
C GLY A 783 16.06 6.24 -2.88
N ALA A 784 17.30 6.70 -3.01
CA ALA A 784 18.11 7.07 -1.87
C ALA A 784 17.61 8.38 -1.25
N ASP A 785 17.40 8.38 0.06
CA ASP A 785 17.12 9.57 0.85
C ASP A 785 17.83 9.47 2.20
N HIS A 786 18.31 10.60 2.75
CA HIS A 786 19.08 10.57 4.00
C HIS A 786 18.19 10.57 5.25
N VAL A 787 16.86 10.73 5.08
CA VAL A 787 15.90 10.83 6.18
C VAL A 787 15.05 9.58 6.28
N ASP A 788 14.24 9.30 5.26
CA ASP A 788 13.29 8.17 5.26
C ASP A 788 12.99 7.67 3.85
N ALA A 789 12.55 6.41 3.75
CA ALA A 789 12.22 5.78 2.48
C ALA A 789 10.95 6.34 1.82
N HIS A 790 10.06 6.96 2.58
CA HIS A 790 8.85 7.62 2.05
C HIS A 790 9.06 9.07 1.71
N ARG A 791 10.24 9.67 2.07
CA ARG A 791 10.46 11.08 1.86
C ARG A 791 10.63 11.40 0.39
N SER A 792 9.75 12.26 -0.12
CA SER A 792 9.62 12.55 -1.54
C SER A 792 9.47 14.06 -1.79
N ILE A 793 9.13 14.43 -3.02
CA ILE A 793 8.91 15.82 -3.39
C ILE A 793 7.42 16.13 -3.48
N ALA A 794 7.05 17.34 -3.11
CA ALA A 794 5.78 17.94 -3.51
C ALA A 794 5.97 19.41 -3.87
N LEU A 795 5.16 19.91 -4.80
CA LEU A 795 5.10 21.32 -5.16
C LEU A 795 3.67 21.82 -5.06
N VAL A 796 3.50 22.97 -4.41
CA VAL A 796 2.21 23.68 -4.34
C VAL A 796 2.39 25.05 -4.98
N ILE A 797 1.78 25.23 -6.13
CA ILE A 797 2.06 26.32 -7.06
C ILE A 797 0.80 27.15 -7.23
N SER A 798 0.85 28.40 -6.84
CA SER A 798 -0.27 29.33 -7.04
C SER A 798 0.21 30.77 -7.11
N LYS A 799 -0.65 31.67 -7.53
CA LYS A 799 -0.40 33.11 -7.44
C LYS A 799 -0.21 33.58 -5.99
N TYR A 800 -0.65 32.78 -5.03
CA TYR A 800 -0.69 33.08 -3.60
C TYR A 800 0.44 32.39 -2.81
N SER A 801 1.37 31.72 -3.47
CA SER A 801 2.51 31.06 -2.82
C SER A 801 3.43 32.08 -2.16
N PRO A 802 4.04 31.74 -0.99
CA PRO A 802 4.99 32.62 -0.32
C PRO A 802 6.37 32.62 -1.00
N GLY A 803 7.20 33.59 -0.64
CA GLY A 803 8.58 33.63 -1.13
C GLY A 803 8.72 34.19 -2.54
N THR A 804 9.94 34.16 -3.04
CA THR A 804 10.33 34.55 -4.41
C THR A 804 11.52 33.70 -4.86
N ALA A 805 11.80 33.69 -6.16
CA ALA A 805 12.95 32.98 -6.68
C ALA A 805 14.31 33.41 -6.10
N GLN A 806 14.40 34.65 -5.61
CA GLN A 806 15.60 35.25 -4.98
C GLN A 806 15.66 34.94 -3.47
N GLN A 807 14.51 34.71 -2.83
CA GLN A 807 14.36 34.37 -1.43
C GLN A 807 13.35 33.25 -1.32
N PRO A 808 13.75 32.00 -1.61
CA PRO A 808 12.86 30.85 -1.54
C PRO A 808 12.28 30.70 -0.13
N ALA A 809 10.98 30.52 -0.04
CA ALA A 809 10.37 30.05 1.19
C ALA A 809 10.65 28.55 1.35
N VAL A 810 11.12 28.14 2.53
CA VAL A 810 11.32 26.73 2.86
C VAL A 810 10.36 26.39 3.98
N ASP A 811 9.57 25.37 3.80
CA ASP A 811 8.63 24.84 4.79
C ASP A 811 9.13 23.51 5.30
N HIS A 812 9.39 23.43 6.61
CA HIS A 812 9.93 22.25 7.30
C HIS A 812 8.85 21.45 8.03
N HIS A 813 7.57 21.81 7.90
CA HIS A 813 6.50 21.03 8.52
C HIS A 813 6.45 19.63 7.93
N PHE A 814 6.16 18.66 8.79
CA PHE A 814 5.88 17.32 8.35
C PHE A 814 4.55 17.29 7.58
N TYR A 815 4.61 16.93 6.32
CA TYR A 815 3.45 16.77 5.45
C TYR A 815 3.49 15.42 4.75
N THR A 816 2.32 14.94 4.39
CA THR A 816 2.14 13.71 3.62
C THR A 816 1.20 13.94 2.44
N THR A 817 1.02 12.94 1.61
CA THR A 817 0.00 12.92 0.54
C THR A 817 -1.39 13.36 1.06
N LEU A 818 -1.74 12.98 2.29
CA LEU A 818 -3.04 13.31 2.88
C LEU A 818 -3.21 14.81 3.15
N ASN A 819 -2.15 15.48 3.62
CA ASN A 819 -2.16 16.93 3.82
C ASN A 819 -2.43 17.66 2.50
N LEU A 820 -1.84 17.16 1.41
CA LEU A 820 -1.99 17.71 0.07
C LEU A 820 -3.42 17.52 -0.44
N ILE A 821 -4.00 16.31 -0.29
CA ILE A 821 -5.39 16.01 -0.67
C ILE A 821 -6.37 16.87 0.13
N HIS A 822 -6.25 16.91 1.46
CA HIS A 822 -7.13 17.74 2.30
C HIS A 822 -7.01 19.22 1.94
N THR A 823 -5.82 19.68 1.56
CA THR A 823 -5.63 21.07 1.10
C THR A 823 -6.41 21.34 -0.20
N MET A 824 -6.38 20.40 -1.15
CA MET A 824 -7.17 20.51 -2.39
C MET A 824 -8.67 20.52 -2.11
N GLU A 825 -9.14 19.63 -1.24
CA GLU A 825 -10.54 19.59 -0.81
C GLU A 825 -10.98 20.90 -0.16
N ALA A 826 -10.19 21.41 0.80
CA ALA A 826 -10.47 22.68 1.47
C ALA A 826 -10.53 23.87 0.49
N LEU A 827 -9.63 23.92 -0.50
CA LEU A 827 -9.65 24.95 -1.55
C LEU A 827 -10.90 24.88 -2.43
N LEU A 828 -11.37 23.69 -2.75
CA LEU A 828 -12.56 23.46 -3.57
C LEU A 828 -13.87 23.46 -2.77
N GLY A 829 -13.79 23.56 -1.44
CA GLY A 829 -14.96 23.52 -0.55
C GLY A 829 -15.60 22.14 -0.46
N LEU A 830 -14.83 21.09 -0.68
CA LEU A 830 -15.25 19.70 -0.51
C LEU A 830 -15.12 19.27 0.95
N PRO A 831 -16.00 18.39 1.44
CA PRO A 831 -15.73 17.67 2.67
C PRO A 831 -14.65 16.62 2.44
N PRO A 832 -13.91 16.20 3.49
CA PRO A 832 -12.99 15.09 3.43
C PRO A 832 -13.65 13.79 2.96
N MET A 833 -12.86 12.90 2.37
CA MET A 833 -13.34 11.59 1.90
C MET A 833 -13.41 10.57 3.02
N ASN A 834 -12.44 10.55 3.91
CA ASN A 834 -12.31 9.54 4.97
C ASN A 834 -11.71 10.13 6.26
N ASN A 835 -11.45 9.28 7.24
CA ASN A 835 -10.96 9.73 8.54
C ASN A 835 -9.50 10.22 8.49
N ASN A 836 -8.71 9.75 7.54
CA ASN A 836 -7.30 10.11 7.47
C ASN A 836 -7.12 11.55 6.95
N ASP A 837 -7.73 11.89 5.81
CA ASP A 837 -7.66 13.25 5.26
C ASP A 837 -8.42 14.26 6.13
N ALA A 838 -9.54 13.85 6.77
CA ALA A 838 -10.33 14.70 7.66
C ALA A 838 -9.52 15.31 8.82
N HIS A 839 -8.46 14.64 9.23
CA HIS A 839 -7.65 15.06 10.37
C HIS A 839 -6.22 15.49 9.98
N ALA A 840 -5.82 15.28 8.73
CA ALA A 840 -4.55 15.78 8.23
C ALA A 840 -4.55 17.31 8.16
N PRO A 841 -3.57 18.03 8.74
CA PRO A 841 -3.50 19.49 8.66
C PRO A 841 -3.41 20.00 7.21
N VAL A 842 -4.14 21.06 6.87
CA VAL A 842 -4.00 21.72 5.57
C VAL A 842 -2.70 22.50 5.45
N MET A 843 -2.13 22.59 4.27
CA MET A 843 -0.86 23.25 3.97
C MET A 843 -1.03 24.78 3.87
N ALA A 844 -1.65 25.39 4.88
CA ALA A 844 -1.99 26.81 4.91
C ALA A 844 -0.80 27.77 4.71
N PRO A 845 0.43 27.48 5.20
CA PRO A 845 1.59 28.36 4.98
C PRO A 845 1.89 28.65 3.51
N LEU A 846 1.51 27.72 2.61
CA LEU A 846 1.79 27.84 1.17
C LEU A 846 0.84 28.79 0.42
N PHE A 847 -0.14 29.41 1.12
CA PHE A 847 -1.12 30.34 0.54
C PHE A 847 -1.06 31.73 1.21
N THR A 848 0.05 32.06 1.87
CA THR A 848 0.22 33.31 2.63
C THR A 848 0.74 34.49 1.80
N GLY A 849 1.04 34.26 0.52
CA GLY A 849 1.57 35.32 -0.37
C GLY A 849 0.54 36.40 -0.75
N ALA A 850 1.01 37.56 -1.17
CA ALA A 850 0.21 38.74 -1.48
C ALA A 850 -0.54 38.67 -2.83
N ALA A 851 -0.62 37.54 -3.47
CA ALA A 851 -1.15 37.33 -4.84
C ALA A 851 -0.31 38.03 -5.92
N GLU A 852 1.00 38.09 -5.72
CA GLU A 852 1.94 38.79 -6.59
C GLU A 852 2.95 37.85 -7.28
N GLN A 853 2.78 36.52 -7.14
CA GLN A 853 3.66 35.58 -7.84
C GLN A 853 3.62 35.82 -9.35
N PRO A 854 4.77 36.09 -9.98
CA PRO A 854 4.81 36.27 -11.43
C PRO A 854 4.48 34.97 -12.16
N ALA A 855 4.03 35.08 -13.40
CA ALA A 855 3.89 33.94 -14.26
C ALA A 855 5.22 33.20 -14.42
N PHE A 856 5.14 31.87 -14.42
CA PHE A 856 6.30 31.02 -14.61
C PHE A 856 6.75 31.04 -16.05
N LYS A 857 8.05 30.89 -16.26
CA LYS A 857 8.64 30.70 -17.58
C LYS A 857 9.46 29.41 -17.56
N ALA A 858 9.07 28.42 -18.38
CA ALA A 858 9.75 27.15 -18.49
C ALA A 858 11.19 27.30 -19.02
N ASP A 859 12.06 26.42 -18.56
CA ASP A 859 13.44 26.31 -19.04
C ASP A 859 13.55 25.17 -20.04
N TYR A 860 13.81 25.48 -21.28
CA TYR A 860 13.85 24.55 -22.40
C TYR A 860 15.28 24.01 -22.68
N ARG A 861 16.26 24.27 -21.78
CA ARG A 861 17.67 23.91 -22.03
C ARG A 861 17.86 22.44 -22.40
N ASN A 862 17.14 21.52 -21.76
CA ASN A 862 17.29 20.06 -21.93
C ASN A 862 16.63 19.54 -23.23
N ARG A 863 15.67 20.28 -23.76
CA ARG A 863 15.16 20.09 -25.13
C ARG A 863 16.18 20.65 -26.14
N ASP A 864 16.64 21.87 -25.94
CA ASP A 864 17.46 22.62 -26.91
C ASP A 864 18.87 22.02 -27.04
N ASN A 865 19.41 21.41 -25.99
CA ASN A 865 20.68 20.65 -26.05
C ASN A 865 20.51 19.18 -26.50
N GLY A 866 19.26 18.73 -26.72
CA GLY A 866 18.93 17.39 -27.20
C GLY A 866 18.90 16.28 -26.13
N MET A 867 18.99 16.61 -24.84
CA MET A 867 19.04 15.64 -23.75
C MET A 867 17.77 14.76 -23.72
N ILE A 868 16.58 15.36 -23.78
CA ILE A 868 15.28 14.63 -23.71
C ILE A 868 15.09 13.61 -24.85
N TYR A 869 15.89 13.67 -25.92
CA TYR A 869 15.77 12.80 -27.09
C TYR A 869 16.70 11.58 -27.05
N GLN A 870 17.57 11.47 -26.03
CA GLN A 870 18.65 10.48 -26.01
C GLN A 870 18.15 9.08 -25.65
N ALA A 871 18.67 8.07 -26.35
CA ALA A 871 18.43 6.66 -26.06
C ALA A 871 19.66 5.97 -25.47
N ASN A 872 19.40 4.96 -24.66
CA ASN A 872 20.44 4.08 -24.12
C ASN A 872 21.12 3.27 -25.22
N THR A 873 22.46 3.20 -25.16
CA THR A 873 23.23 2.32 -26.02
C THR A 873 23.34 0.91 -25.41
N ARG A 874 23.77 -0.07 -26.22
CA ARG A 874 24.03 -1.44 -25.74
C ARG A 874 25.13 -1.53 -24.67
N ASN A 875 25.95 -0.48 -24.56
CA ASN A 875 27.08 -0.40 -23.64
C ASN A 875 26.79 0.46 -22.40
N ALA A 876 25.55 0.92 -22.23
CA ALA A 876 25.14 1.67 -21.03
C ALA A 876 25.36 0.83 -19.76
N PRO A 877 25.71 1.45 -18.62
CA PRO A 877 25.86 0.72 -17.36
C PRO A 877 24.57 -0.04 -17.02
N GLY A 878 24.68 -1.36 -16.78
CA GLY A 878 23.51 -2.17 -16.46
C GLY A 878 22.57 -2.54 -17.62
N ALA A 879 22.88 -2.13 -18.86
CA ALA A 879 22.04 -2.34 -20.05
C ALA A 879 21.56 -3.79 -20.23
N LYS A 880 22.42 -4.77 -19.96
CA LYS A 880 22.07 -6.19 -20.07
C LYS A 880 21.06 -6.66 -19.00
N ALA A 881 21.10 -6.10 -17.82
CA ALA A 881 20.15 -6.38 -16.74
C ALA A 881 18.81 -5.67 -17.02
N SER A 882 18.85 -4.39 -17.35
CA SER A 882 17.65 -3.63 -17.76
C SER A 882 16.91 -4.25 -18.94
N ALA A 883 17.63 -4.83 -19.92
CA ALA A 883 17.02 -5.49 -21.07
C ALA A 883 16.17 -6.75 -20.70
N LYS A 884 16.33 -7.27 -19.50
CA LYS A 884 15.57 -8.43 -18.99
C LYS A 884 14.35 -8.02 -18.18
N MET A 885 14.25 -6.75 -17.80
CA MET A 885 13.14 -6.20 -17.01
C MET A 885 11.92 -5.97 -17.88
N ASN A 886 10.76 -6.10 -17.29
CA ASN A 886 9.49 -5.73 -17.92
C ASN A 886 9.14 -4.30 -17.52
N PHE A 887 9.14 -3.38 -18.47
CA PHE A 887 8.72 -1.98 -18.31
C PHE A 887 7.41 -1.68 -19.06
N SER A 888 6.72 -2.68 -19.56
CA SER A 888 5.45 -2.52 -20.27
C SER A 888 4.23 -2.63 -19.35
N ILE A 889 4.46 -3.01 -18.11
CA ILE A 889 3.46 -3.08 -17.04
C ILE A 889 4.02 -2.25 -15.90
N ALA A 890 3.18 -1.45 -15.26
CA ALA A 890 3.56 -0.66 -14.09
C ALA A 890 4.25 -1.59 -13.06
N ASP A 891 5.35 -1.15 -12.50
CA ASP A 891 6.16 -1.80 -11.47
C ASP A 891 6.55 -3.28 -11.68
N ALA A 892 6.48 -3.77 -12.91
CA ALA A 892 6.93 -5.12 -13.21
C ALA A 892 8.46 -5.29 -13.26
N ALA A 893 9.24 -4.22 -13.15
CA ALA A 893 10.70 -4.26 -13.05
C ALA A 893 11.15 -4.61 -11.60
N ASP A 894 12.30 -5.31 -11.47
CA ASP A 894 12.91 -5.51 -10.15
C ASP A 894 13.49 -4.20 -9.64
N THR A 895 12.87 -3.63 -8.63
CA THR A 895 13.17 -2.31 -8.09
C THR A 895 14.59 -2.20 -7.52
N ASN A 896 15.06 -3.21 -6.79
CA ASN A 896 16.43 -3.21 -6.25
C ASN A 896 17.48 -3.18 -7.33
N VAL A 897 17.31 -4.03 -8.36
CA VAL A 897 18.24 -4.08 -9.49
C VAL A 897 18.14 -2.79 -10.31
N LEU A 898 16.94 -2.22 -10.47
CA LEU A 898 16.75 -0.96 -11.17
C LEU A 898 17.47 0.19 -10.47
N ASN A 899 17.32 0.34 -9.15
CA ASN A 899 18.01 1.38 -8.40
C ASN A 899 19.54 1.30 -8.47
N ALA A 900 20.09 0.10 -8.33
CA ALA A 900 21.53 -0.09 -8.48
C ALA A 900 22.02 0.31 -9.88
N ILE A 901 21.21 0.08 -10.91
CA ILE A 901 21.51 0.48 -12.29
C ILE A 901 21.42 2.01 -12.43
N LEU A 902 20.35 2.61 -11.91
CA LEU A 902 20.14 4.07 -11.96
C LEU A 902 21.25 4.82 -11.22
N TRP A 903 21.61 4.38 -10.01
CA TRP A 903 22.72 4.95 -9.27
C TRP A 903 24.01 4.89 -10.07
N LYS A 904 24.32 3.72 -10.63
CA LYS A 904 25.52 3.55 -11.45
C LYS A 904 25.49 4.39 -12.73
N ALA A 905 24.32 4.60 -13.32
CA ALA A 905 24.18 5.46 -14.49
C ALA A 905 24.40 6.94 -14.14
N ALA A 906 23.91 7.40 -12.98
CA ALA A 906 24.04 8.78 -12.52
C ALA A 906 25.42 9.10 -11.89
N LYS A 907 25.96 8.20 -11.08
CA LYS A 907 27.15 8.42 -10.23
C LYS A 907 28.39 7.61 -10.66
N GLY A 908 28.28 6.76 -11.68
CA GLY A 908 29.39 5.92 -12.14
C GLY A 908 29.78 4.86 -11.11
N ASN A 909 31.06 4.86 -10.69
CA ASN A 909 31.56 3.91 -9.70
C ASN A 909 31.58 4.49 -8.26
N VAL A 910 30.95 5.62 -8.03
CA VAL A 910 30.84 6.18 -6.68
C VAL A 910 29.94 5.26 -5.86
N PRO A 911 30.42 4.75 -4.71
CA PRO A 911 29.54 4.00 -3.82
C PRO A 911 28.45 4.91 -3.27
N MET A 912 27.27 4.35 -3.05
CA MET A 912 26.16 5.09 -2.46
C MET A 912 26.53 5.44 -1.01
N PRO A 913 26.41 6.71 -0.57
CA PRO A 913 26.77 7.10 0.79
C PRO A 913 25.79 6.55 1.82
N VAL A 914 26.23 6.43 3.07
CA VAL A 914 25.38 6.07 4.20
C VAL A 914 24.59 7.31 4.63
N PRO A 915 23.28 7.22 4.85
CA PRO A 915 22.46 8.31 5.39
C PRO A 915 22.98 8.81 6.73
N GLN A 916 22.91 10.12 6.98
CA GLN A 916 23.43 10.75 8.19
C GLN A 916 22.35 11.21 9.17
N HIS A 917 21.10 11.36 8.71
CA HIS A 917 19.97 11.83 9.49
C HIS A 917 18.81 10.83 9.44
N THR A 918 17.91 10.95 10.39
CA THR A 918 16.72 10.09 10.48
C THR A 918 15.60 10.82 11.23
N VAL A 919 14.38 10.61 10.82
CA VAL A 919 13.17 11.05 11.58
C VAL A 919 12.80 10.10 12.70
N PHE A 920 13.31 8.87 12.65
CA PHE A 920 13.09 7.83 13.66
C PHE A 920 14.27 7.77 14.63
N ALA A 921 14.00 7.40 15.88
CA ALA A 921 15.06 7.20 16.85
C ALA A 921 15.95 6.02 16.45
N GLU A 922 17.26 6.24 16.44
CA GLU A 922 18.21 5.14 16.34
C GLU A 922 18.06 4.18 17.53
N GLU A 923 17.95 2.87 17.29
CA GLU A 923 18.15 1.89 18.34
C GLU A 923 19.60 2.00 18.85
N LYS A 924 19.78 2.50 20.08
CA LYS A 924 21.08 2.35 20.73
C LYS A 924 21.37 0.86 20.82
N LYS A 925 22.38 0.39 20.08
CA LYS A 925 22.96 -0.94 20.32
C LYS A 925 23.21 -1.02 21.82
N ARG A 926 22.55 -1.95 22.52
CA ARG A 926 22.97 -2.31 23.88
C ARG A 926 24.36 -2.86 23.69
N ASP A 927 25.36 -2.11 24.14
CA ASP A 927 26.69 -2.67 24.36
C ASP A 927 26.49 -3.85 25.33
N GLU A 928 26.64 -5.06 24.79
CA GLU A 928 26.77 -6.26 25.59
C GLU A 928 28.16 -6.19 26.24
N ASP A 929 28.24 -5.64 27.47
CA ASP A 929 29.31 -5.87 28.41
C ASP A 929 29.07 -7.19 29.16
#